data_4f0343849aa98593092024b1a9df74cb
#
_entry.id   4f0343849aa98593092024b1a9df74cb
#
_cell.length_a   1.000
_cell.length_b   1.000
_cell.length_c   1.000
_cell.angle_alpha   90.00
_cell.angle_beta   90.00
_cell.angle_gamma   90.00
#
_symmetry.space_group_name_H-M   'P 1'
#
loop_
_entity.id
_entity.type
_entity.pdbx_description
1 polymer ?
#
loop_
_entity_poly.entity_id
_entity_poly.type
_entity_poly.pdbx_seq_one_letter_code
_entity_poly.pdbx_strand_id
1 'polypeptide(L)'
;MMEPKQHLYLVDGSAYIFRAYHRLPPLTNPQGVPVGAVYGYTTMLWKLADDLHKADGPTHLAVILDASGKSFRNDIYDQYKANRPPPPEDLKPQFPLIRDATRAFSLPCIEEQGLEADDLIASYARAATERGWDVTIVSSDKDLMQLVGRCAHGDGGEACIDMLDTMKNQRIDVPEVVEKFGVPPELVGDVLALMGDSVDNVPGIRGIGPKTATKLIQEHGGLEAALAAAPDMKPSKLRDNLIEHAEMARLSRVLVQLKEDCPLPVALDDFKLGTIPPDPLAAFLEEHGFHSLLKRLGDGRGSPERRVDLNPAKPVTAAAAPVAGSTRQPLPELPAIDRSRYACVQDEAALSVWIERAMAARVVAFDTETSALDAMQADLTGISLALGPGDACYIPLGHGGSDMFAERPQQVEKARALALLKPLLESEAVLKIGQNAKYDLNILARHGINVAPIDDTMVMSFDLDAGRSIDGIGGGHGMDELSTRHLGHTTLTFKDICGSGKKTIPFGEVPLDRATEYAAEDAEVTWRLHRLLKPRLSEEGATRVYERVDRPLVPVVAQMERHGIRVDREKLAGLSATFAEEIAKLEGQIHEIAGQPFTIGSPKQLGEILFDKLGFKGGKKGKTGQYSTDQGILERLSGEGAVIADKVLEWRQLSKLRSTYTEALQAAINPHTGRVHTSYSLVGAQTGRLSSTEPNLQNIPI
;
A
#
# COMPACT_ATOMS: atom_id res chain seq x y z
N MET A 1 -6.61 17.76 39.51
CA MET A 1 -6.36 17.42 38.09
C MET A 1 -6.32 15.90 38.05
N MET A 2 -7.16 15.27 37.27
CA MET A 2 -7.08 13.80 37.09
C MET A 2 -5.73 13.54 36.39
N GLU A 3 -4.97 12.57 36.88
CA GLU A 3 -3.78 12.10 36.15
C GLU A 3 -4.22 11.60 34.78
N PRO A 4 -3.43 11.83 33.71
CA PRO A 4 -3.78 11.31 32.38
C PRO A 4 -3.87 9.79 32.45
N LYS A 5 -4.88 9.23 31.81
CA LYS A 5 -5.09 7.78 31.73
C LYS A 5 -3.81 7.13 31.16
N GLN A 6 -3.34 6.06 31.81
CA GLN A 6 -2.14 5.35 31.35
C GLN A 6 -2.49 4.53 30.12
N HIS A 7 -1.58 4.54 29.13
CA HIS A 7 -1.75 3.81 27.89
C HIS A 7 -0.46 3.03 27.57
N LEU A 8 -0.57 1.72 27.44
CA LEU A 8 0.52 0.79 27.20
C LEU A 8 0.56 0.37 25.71
N TYR A 9 1.72 0.52 25.07
CA TYR A 9 1.97 -0.09 23.78
C TYR A 9 2.86 -1.34 23.93
N LEU A 10 2.35 -2.49 23.42
CA LEU A 10 3.06 -3.76 23.38
C LEU A 10 3.44 -4.05 21.95
N VAL A 11 4.73 -3.99 21.65
CA VAL A 11 5.24 -4.18 20.29
C VAL A 11 5.67 -5.64 20.11
N ASP A 12 5.04 -6.33 19.14
CA ASP A 12 5.47 -7.63 18.65
C ASP A 12 6.75 -7.44 17.81
N GLY A 13 7.89 -7.58 18.46
CA GLY A 13 9.19 -7.37 17.85
C GLY A 13 9.57 -8.49 16.89
N SER A 14 9.07 -9.71 17.10
CA SER A 14 9.34 -10.87 16.23
C SER A 14 8.78 -10.64 14.82
N ALA A 15 7.57 -10.10 14.71
CA ALA A 15 6.97 -9.72 13.43
C ALA A 15 7.78 -8.63 12.71
N TYR A 16 8.35 -7.68 13.45
CA TYR A 16 9.21 -6.62 12.91
C TYR A 16 10.53 -7.15 12.33
N ILE A 17 11.14 -8.17 12.96
CA ILE A 17 12.41 -8.77 12.52
C ILE A 17 12.28 -9.40 11.14
N PHE A 18 11.36 -10.34 10.99
CA PHE A 18 11.20 -11.07 9.74
C PHE A 18 10.77 -10.15 8.60
N ARG A 19 9.95 -9.17 8.91
CA ARG A 19 9.55 -8.13 7.96
C ARG A 19 10.73 -7.30 7.48
N ALA A 20 11.59 -6.84 8.39
CA ALA A 20 12.78 -6.07 8.05
C ALA A 20 13.72 -6.87 7.16
N TYR A 21 13.93 -8.14 7.49
CA TYR A 21 14.78 -9.06 6.74
C TYR A 21 14.32 -9.24 5.29
N HIS A 22 13.03 -9.48 5.06
CA HIS A 22 12.51 -9.75 3.71
C HIS A 22 12.33 -8.49 2.84
N ARG A 23 12.37 -7.31 3.42
CA ARG A 23 12.11 -6.06 2.69
C ARG A 23 13.37 -5.35 2.20
N LEU A 24 14.51 -5.58 2.87
CA LEU A 24 15.75 -4.88 2.58
C LEU A 24 16.74 -5.79 1.85
N PRO A 25 17.58 -5.21 0.96
CA PRO A 25 18.68 -5.96 0.38
C PRO A 25 19.70 -6.34 1.47
N PRO A 26 20.56 -7.35 1.22
CA PRO A 26 21.64 -7.68 2.13
C PRO A 26 22.53 -6.47 2.40
N LEU A 27 22.65 -6.07 3.66
CA LEU A 27 23.53 -5.01 4.14
C LEU A 27 24.51 -5.61 5.14
N THR A 28 25.75 -5.12 5.12
CA THR A 28 26.78 -5.48 6.11
C THR A 28 27.31 -4.24 6.80
N ASN A 29 27.66 -4.37 8.09
CA ASN A 29 28.33 -3.32 8.83
C ASN A 29 29.83 -3.24 8.42
N PRO A 30 30.61 -2.25 8.94
CA PRO A 30 32.03 -2.12 8.65
C PRO A 30 32.87 -3.36 9.04
N GLN A 31 32.37 -4.19 9.93
CA GLN A 31 33.01 -5.46 10.35
C GLN A 31 32.62 -6.66 9.50
N GLY A 32 31.78 -6.46 8.46
CA GLY A 32 31.33 -7.51 7.55
C GLY A 32 30.17 -8.36 8.10
N VAL A 33 29.57 -7.99 9.24
CA VAL A 33 28.42 -8.70 9.82
C VAL A 33 27.14 -8.28 9.07
N PRO A 34 26.25 -9.22 8.68
CA PRO A 34 24.95 -8.88 8.12
C PRO A 34 24.12 -8.03 9.10
N VAL A 35 23.57 -6.90 8.62
CA VAL A 35 22.78 -5.94 9.44
C VAL A 35 21.53 -5.41 8.73
N GLY A 36 21.11 -6.02 7.63
CA GLY A 36 19.93 -5.57 6.87
C GLY A 36 18.66 -5.59 7.72
N ALA A 37 18.40 -6.69 8.45
CA ALA A 37 17.27 -6.78 9.36
C ALA A 37 17.37 -5.79 10.53
N VAL A 38 18.59 -5.61 11.08
CA VAL A 38 18.86 -4.64 12.16
C VAL A 38 18.54 -3.22 11.70
N TYR A 39 18.99 -2.82 10.52
CA TYR A 39 18.71 -1.50 9.95
C TYR A 39 17.21 -1.26 9.75
N GLY A 40 16.52 -2.23 9.16
CA GLY A 40 15.08 -2.13 8.94
C GLY A 40 14.29 -2.08 10.24
N TYR A 41 14.63 -2.94 11.20
CA TYR A 41 14.05 -2.95 12.53
C TYR A 41 14.26 -1.62 13.27
N THR A 42 15.49 -1.10 13.28
CA THR A 42 15.84 0.20 13.87
C THR A 42 15.03 1.34 13.24
N THR A 43 14.86 1.29 11.91
CA THR A 43 14.05 2.29 11.19
C THR A 43 12.58 2.23 11.58
N MET A 44 12.03 1.02 11.75
CA MET A 44 10.63 0.84 12.17
C MET A 44 10.39 1.28 13.62
N LEU A 45 11.32 0.96 14.53
CA LEU A 45 11.27 1.48 15.91
C LEU A 45 11.36 3.00 15.94
N TRP A 46 12.22 3.58 15.10
CA TRP A 46 12.34 5.04 15.01
C TRP A 46 11.03 5.67 14.55
N LYS A 47 10.42 5.11 13.49
CA LYS A 47 9.13 5.60 13.01
C LYS A 47 8.05 5.48 14.10
N LEU A 48 8.00 4.37 14.82
CA LEU A 48 7.08 4.19 15.93
C LEU A 48 7.33 5.25 17.00
N ALA A 49 8.59 5.50 17.36
CA ALA A 49 8.96 6.54 18.34
C ALA A 49 8.55 7.96 17.89
N ASP A 50 8.69 8.28 16.60
CA ASP A 50 8.22 9.56 16.04
C ASP A 50 6.68 9.68 16.04
N ASP A 51 5.96 8.59 15.78
CA ASP A 51 4.49 8.57 15.82
C ASP A 51 3.93 8.69 17.25
N LEU A 52 4.73 8.41 18.29
CA LEU A 52 4.36 8.52 19.69
C LEU A 52 4.24 9.96 20.21
N HIS A 53 4.62 10.96 19.41
CA HIS A 53 4.52 12.39 19.78
C HIS A 53 3.12 13.00 19.57
N LYS A 54 2.15 12.20 19.09
CA LYS A 54 0.77 12.66 18.93
C LYS A 54 0.09 12.75 20.30
N ALA A 55 -0.91 13.62 20.42
CA ALA A 55 -1.57 13.95 21.70
C ALA A 55 -2.14 12.74 22.46
N ASP A 56 -2.40 11.61 21.79
CA ASP A 56 -2.91 10.36 22.33
C ASP A 56 -1.88 9.21 22.32
N GLY A 57 -0.57 9.54 22.35
CA GLY A 57 0.51 8.56 22.34
C GLY A 57 0.59 7.75 23.67
N PRO A 58 1.36 6.62 23.66
CA PRO A 58 1.51 5.80 24.85
C PRO A 58 2.28 6.52 25.96
N THR A 59 1.90 6.21 27.18
CA THR A 59 2.67 6.56 28.39
C THR A 59 3.71 5.48 28.72
N HIS A 60 3.48 4.25 28.28
CA HIS A 60 4.31 3.07 28.51
C HIS A 60 4.50 2.29 27.21
N LEU A 61 5.70 1.70 27.02
CA LEU A 61 5.98 0.88 25.85
C LEU A 61 6.97 -0.23 26.21
N ALA A 62 6.71 -1.43 25.67
CA ALA A 62 7.66 -2.54 25.71
C ALA A 62 7.71 -3.25 24.35
N VAL A 63 8.88 -3.78 24.01
CA VAL A 63 9.08 -4.64 22.84
C VAL A 63 9.24 -6.06 23.32
N ILE A 64 8.45 -6.97 22.77
CA ILE A 64 8.42 -8.38 23.16
C ILE A 64 8.95 -9.23 22.01
N LEU A 65 9.85 -10.14 22.29
CA LEU A 65 10.52 -11.01 21.34
C LEU A 65 10.35 -12.49 21.75
N ASP A 66 10.41 -13.37 20.75
CA ASP A 66 10.56 -14.81 21.02
C ASP A 66 12.00 -15.10 21.50
N ALA A 67 12.12 -15.76 22.63
CA ALA A 67 13.42 -16.18 23.18
C ALA A 67 14.01 -17.38 22.42
N SER A 68 13.16 -18.28 21.92
CA SER A 68 13.55 -19.48 21.20
C SER A 68 12.47 -19.95 20.22
N GLY A 69 12.81 -20.88 19.32
CA GLY A 69 11.86 -21.48 18.39
C GLY A 69 10.97 -22.58 19.00
N LYS A 70 11.08 -22.85 20.30
CA LYS A 70 10.29 -23.88 21.02
C LYS A 70 9.56 -23.24 22.18
N SER A 71 8.28 -23.61 22.33
CA SER A 71 7.42 -23.21 23.46
C SER A 71 6.76 -24.43 24.08
N PHE A 72 6.04 -24.25 25.18
CA PHE A 72 5.24 -25.29 25.83
C PHE A 72 4.26 -25.98 24.86
N ARG A 73 3.88 -25.35 23.75
CA ARG A 73 3.01 -25.94 22.72
C ARG A 73 3.67 -27.13 22.04
N ASN A 74 4.99 -27.17 21.95
CA ASN A 74 5.72 -28.30 21.38
C ASN A 74 5.66 -29.53 22.33
N ASP A 75 5.46 -29.35 23.63
CA ASP A 75 5.24 -30.46 24.58
C ASP A 75 3.82 -31.02 24.46
N ILE A 76 2.85 -30.22 24.01
CA ILE A 76 1.48 -30.63 23.75
C ILE A 76 1.34 -31.31 22.38
N TYR A 77 2.00 -30.76 21.38
CA TYR A 77 1.96 -31.24 20.01
C TYR A 77 3.34 -31.07 19.34
N ASP A 78 4.05 -32.16 19.16
CA ASP A 78 5.43 -32.20 18.66
C ASP A 78 5.58 -31.65 17.23
N GLN A 79 4.49 -31.65 16.45
CA GLN A 79 4.46 -31.11 15.10
C GLN A 79 4.18 -29.59 15.06
N TYR A 80 3.92 -28.94 16.20
CA TYR A 80 3.68 -27.50 16.25
C TYR A 80 4.88 -26.73 15.71
N LYS A 81 4.65 -25.86 14.71
CA LYS A 81 5.69 -25.09 13.98
C LYS A 81 6.80 -25.94 13.32
N ALA A 82 6.66 -27.28 13.26
CA ALA A 82 7.68 -28.16 12.68
C ALA A 82 7.91 -27.95 11.17
N ASN A 83 6.97 -27.34 10.47
CA ASN A 83 7.06 -26.99 9.07
C ASN A 83 7.76 -25.64 8.81
N ARG A 84 8.10 -24.86 9.85
CA ARG A 84 8.84 -23.61 9.71
C ARG A 84 10.31 -23.93 9.38
N PRO A 85 10.87 -23.35 8.30
CA PRO A 85 12.30 -23.48 8.03
C PRO A 85 13.09 -22.78 9.14
N PRO A 86 14.31 -23.23 9.45
CA PRO A 86 15.19 -22.52 10.37
C PRO A 86 15.47 -21.10 9.83
N PRO A 87 15.72 -20.12 10.71
CA PRO A 87 16.10 -18.78 10.27
C PRO A 87 17.31 -18.83 9.33
N PRO A 88 17.31 -18.00 8.28
CA PRO A 88 18.46 -17.88 7.38
C PRO A 88 19.77 -17.65 8.13
N GLU A 89 20.85 -18.19 7.61
CA GLU A 89 22.16 -18.16 8.30
C GLU A 89 22.67 -16.72 8.53
N ASP A 90 22.38 -15.81 7.59
CA ASP A 90 22.72 -14.39 7.68
C ASP A 90 21.78 -13.59 8.60
N LEU A 91 20.61 -14.13 8.96
CA LEU A 91 19.71 -13.52 9.95
C LEU A 91 20.12 -13.88 11.39
N LYS A 92 20.69 -15.07 11.63
CA LYS A 92 21.04 -15.53 12.98
C LYS A 92 21.93 -14.55 13.74
N PRO A 93 23.03 -14.00 13.18
CA PRO A 93 23.88 -13.04 13.88
C PRO A 93 23.20 -11.70 14.13
N GLN A 94 22.04 -11.43 13.49
CA GLN A 94 21.32 -10.16 13.64
C GLN A 94 20.38 -10.15 14.85
N PHE A 95 19.96 -11.30 15.40
CA PHE A 95 19.07 -11.33 16.56
C PHE A 95 19.67 -10.63 17.82
N PRO A 96 20.93 -10.87 18.23
CA PRO A 96 21.52 -10.12 19.32
C PRO A 96 21.55 -8.61 19.05
N LEU A 97 21.92 -8.21 17.83
CA LEU A 97 22.00 -6.79 17.44
C LEU A 97 20.63 -6.08 17.45
N ILE A 98 19.56 -6.81 17.19
CA ILE A 98 18.19 -6.29 17.28
C ILE A 98 17.81 -5.99 18.73
N ARG A 99 18.21 -6.86 19.67
CA ARG A 99 18.04 -6.59 21.09
C ARG A 99 18.84 -5.36 21.53
N ASP A 100 20.05 -5.23 21.04
CA ASP A 100 20.90 -4.07 21.33
C ASP A 100 20.33 -2.77 20.69
N ALA A 101 19.76 -2.85 19.48
CA ALA A 101 19.02 -1.75 18.91
C ALA A 101 17.86 -1.30 19.81
N THR A 102 17.05 -2.25 20.31
CA THR A 102 15.94 -1.92 21.22
C THR A 102 16.43 -1.24 22.50
N ARG A 103 17.50 -1.73 23.10
CA ARG A 103 18.13 -1.14 24.29
C ARG A 103 18.74 0.25 24.00
N ALA A 104 19.28 0.46 22.80
CA ALA A 104 19.81 1.77 22.41
C ALA A 104 18.72 2.84 22.35
N PHE A 105 17.46 2.47 22.09
CA PHE A 105 16.29 3.35 22.24
C PHE A 105 15.84 3.52 23.69
N SER A 106 16.50 2.90 24.68
CA SER A 106 16.06 2.82 26.07
C SER A 106 14.66 2.22 26.24
N LEU A 107 14.29 1.28 25.35
CA LEU A 107 13.03 0.55 25.42
C LEU A 107 13.24 -0.79 26.11
N PRO A 108 12.31 -1.22 26.99
CA PRO A 108 12.28 -2.56 27.52
C PRO A 108 12.19 -3.60 26.38
N CYS A 109 13.12 -4.57 26.42
CA CYS A 109 13.19 -5.66 25.47
C CYS A 109 12.97 -6.97 26.26
N ILE A 110 11.83 -7.61 26.08
CA ILE A 110 11.36 -8.72 26.89
C ILE A 110 11.31 -10.00 26.07
N GLU A 111 11.84 -11.06 26.64
CA GLU A 111 11.77 -12.42 26.12
C GLU A 111 11.82 -13.41 27.29
N GLU A 112 11.13 -14.54 27.17
CA GLU A 112 11.13 -15.58 28.22
C GLU A 112 11.22 -16.97 27.58
N GLN A 113 12.09 -17.81 28.14
CA GLN A 113 12.30 -19.17 27.61
C GLN A 113 11.05 -20.04 27.81
N GLY A 114 10.70 -20.76 26.73
CA GLY A 114 9.53 -21.66 26.75
C GLY A 114 8.17 -20.98 26.54
N LEU A 115 8.14 -19.64 26.42
CA LEU A 115 6.96 -18.87 26.09
C LEU A 115 7.13 -18.22 24.70
N GLU A 116 6.03 -17.95 24.06
CA GLU A 116 5.99 -17.17 22.81
C GLU A 116 5.74 -15.69 23.10
N ALA A 117 6.19 -14.82 22.22
CA ALA A 117 5.94 -13.38 22.33
C ALA A 117 4.44 -13.06 22.52
N ASP A 118 3.58 -13.79 21.82
CA ASP A 118 2.12 -13.61 21.87
C ASP A 118 1.54 -13.91 23.26
N ASP A 119 2.08 -14.92 23.97
CA ASP A 119 1.65 -15.26 25.32
C ASP A 119 2.06 -14.19 26.34
N LEU A 120 3.28 -13.64 26.18
CA LEU A 120 3.73 -12.52 27.01
C LEU A 120 2.93 -11.25 26.72
N ILE A 121 2.65 -10.94 25.45
CA ILE A 121 1.79 -9.82 25.04
C ILE A 121 0.41 -9.96 25.69
N ALA A 122 -0.21 -11.14 25.62
CA ALA A 122 -1.52 -11.39 26.20
C ALA A 122 -1.50 -11.21 27.73
N SER A 123 -0.46 -11.70 28.40
CA SER A 123 -0.33 -11.61 29.87
C SER A 123 -0.08 -10.16 30.32
N TYR A 124 0.77 -9.40 29.63
CA TYR A 124 0.98 -7.99 29.91
C TYR A 124 -0.27 -7.13 29.62
N ALA A 125 -0.96 -7.42 28.50
CA ALA A 125 -2.19 -6.70 28.15
C ALA A 125 -3.27 -6.88 29.21
N ARG A 126 -3.46 -8.12 29.68
CA ARG A 126 -4.38 -8.41 30.79
C ARG A 126 -3.99 -7.67 32.06
N ALA A 127 -2.73 -7.78 32.48
CA ALA A 127 -2.25 -7.14 33.70
C ALA A 127 -2.39 -5.61 33.68
N ALA A 128 -2.21 -4.99 32.49
CA ALA A 128 -2.38 -3.55 32.30
C ALA A 128 -3.85 -3.13 32.36
N THR A 129 -4.75 -3.85 31.67
CA THR A 129 -6.19 -3.55 31.73
C THR A 129 -6.78 -3.74 33.13
N GLU A 130 -6.35 -4.76 33.90
CA GLU A 130 -6.73 -4.94 35.31
C GLU A 130 -6.31 -3.76 36.18
N ARG A 131 -5.27 -2.97 35.79
CA ARG A 131 -4.89 -1.71 36.44
C ARG A 131 -5.63 -0.48 35.89
N GLY A 132 -6.54 -0.65 34.94
CA GLY A 132 -7.27 0.45 34.31
C GLY A 132 -6.46 1.18 33.21
N TRP A 133 -5.43 0.56 32.63
CA TRP A 133 -4.63 1.11 31.54
C TRP A 133 -5.20 0.66 30.19
N ASP A 134 -5.29 1.58 29.24
CA ASP A 134 -5.55 1.18 27.86
C ASP A 134 -4.33 0.48 27.27
N VAL A 135 -4.58 -0.46 26.37
CA VAL A 135 -3.51 -1.24 25.74
C VAL A 135 -3.68 -1.22 24.23
N THR A 136 -2.62 -0.86 23.51
CA THR A 136 -2.53 -1.04 22.07
C THR A 136 -1.45 -2.08 21.75
N ILE A 137 -1.85 -3.18 21.11
CA ILE A 137 -0.93 -4.21 20.62
C ILE A 137 -0.45 -3.84 19.23
N VAL A 138 0.84 -3.60 19.07
CA VAL A 138 1.45 -3.23 17.78
C VAL A 138 1.90 -4.49 17.04
N SER A 139 0.98 -5.08 16.29
CA SER A 139 1.21 -6.29 15.48
C SER A 139 0.20 -6.38 14.35
N SER A 140 0.50 -7.17 13.32
CA SER A 140 -0.43 -7.59 12.27
C SER A 140 -0.85 -9.07 12.42
N ASP A 141 -0.42 -9.73 13.50
CA ASP A 141 -0.75 -11.12 13.74
C ASP A 141 -2.24 -11.30 14.03
N LYS A 142 -2.84 -12.24 13.30
CA LYS A 142 -4.26 -12.55 13.41
C LYS A 142 -4.62 -13.21 14.73
N ASP A 143 -3.65 -13.91 15.35
CA ASP A 143 -3.89 -14.68 16.56
C ASP A 143 -4.05 -13.74 17.77
N LEU A 144 -3.38 -12.59 17.77
CA LEU A 144 -3.55 -11.54 18.77
C LEU A 144 -4.91 -10.82 18.68
N MET A 145 -5.64 -10.96 17.57
CA MET A 145 -7.00 -10.40 17.44
C MET A 145 -8.02 -11.00 18.42
N GLN A 146 -7.68 -12.13 19.04
CA GLN A 146 -8.47 -12.73 20.14
C GLN A 146 -8.54 -11.83 21.39
N LEU A 147 -7.65 -10.87 21.53
CA LEU A 147 -7.54 -9.98 22.69
C LEU A 147 -8.29 -8.67 22.49
N VAL A 148 -8.61 -8.30 21.27
CA VAL A 148 -9.24 -7.02 20.92
C VAL A 148 -10.60 -6.87 21.57
N GLY A 149 -10.90 -5.67 22.07
CA GLY A 149 -12.17 -5.36 22.71
C GLY A 149 -12.35 -5.95 24.12
N ARG A 150 -11.34 -6.66 24.65
CA ARG A 150 -11.37 -7.10 26.05
C ARG A 150 -11.16 -5.90 26.94
N CYS A 151 -12.11 -5.65 27.82
CA CYS A 151 -12.10 -4.53 28.72
C CYS A 151 -12.16 -5.02 30.18
N ALA A 152 -11.45 -4.30 31.02
CA ALA A 152 -11.46 -4.52 32.46
C ALA A 152 -11.77 -3.21 33.20
N HIS A 153 -12.41 -3.33 34.38
CA HIS A 153 -12.66 -2.22 35.30
C HIS A 153 -11.50 -2.15 36.29
N GLY A 154 -10.60 -1.18 36.12
CA GLY A 154 -9.53 -0.90 37.06
C GLY A 154 -9.79 0.38 37.85
N ASP A 155 -8.81 0.81 38.66
CA ASP A 155 -8.89 2.01 39.50
C ASP A 155 -9.10 3.31 38.69
N GLY A 156 -8.77 3.28 37.38
CA GLY A 156 -8.90 4.39 36.43
C GLY A 156 -10.18 4.40 35.58
N GLY A 157 -11.08 3.42 35.76
CA GLY A 157 -12.28 3.21 34.93
C GLY A 157 -12.16 2.07 33.94
N GLU A 158 -12.98 2.07 32.89
CA GLU A 158 -12.94 1.03 31.86
C GLU A 158 -11.70 1.19 30.98
N ALA A 159 -10.93 0.12 30.82
CA ALA A 159 -9.71 0.05 30.02
C ALA A 159 -9.79 -1.11 29.05
N CYS A 160 -9.50 -0.86 27.77
CA CYS A 160 -9.72 -1.83 26.70
C CYS A 160 -8.44 -2.07 25.89
N ILE A 161 -8.43 -3.20 25.16
CA ILE A 161 -7.35 -3.62 24.28
C ILE A 161 -7.76 -3.35 22.82
N ASP A 162 -6.91 -2.66 22.07
CA ASP A 162 -6.97 -2.56 20.63
C ASP A 162 -5.65 -3.01 19.99
N MET A 163 -5.61 -3.09 18.65
CA MET A 163 -4.38 -3.39 17.92
C MET A 163 -4.07 -2.29 16.90
N LEU A 164 -2.78 -2.15 16.59
CA LEU A 164 -2.27 -1.27 15.54
C LEU A 164 -1.45 -2.08 14.53
N ASP A 165 -1.99 -2.25 13.34
CA ASP A 165 -1.22 -2.74 12.18
C ASP A 165 -0.42 -1.61 11.57
N THR A 166 0.85 -1.50 11.91
CA THR A 166 1.76 -0.47 11.36
C THR A 166 2.10 -0.65 9.88
N MET A 167 1.68 -1.78 9.26
CA MET A 167 1.81 -2.00 7.81
C MET A 167 0.81 -1.17 7.04
N LYS A 168 -0.43 -1.23 7.50
CA LYS A 168 -1.56 -0.53 6.90
C LYS A 168 -1.82 0.81 7.58
N ASN A 169 -1.10 1.09 8.67
CA ASN A 169 -1.37 2.18 9.60
C ASN A 169 -2.84 2.19 10.04
N GLN A 170 -3.37 0.99 10.32
CA GLN A 170 -4.76 0.75 10.63
C GLN A 170 -4.90 0.32 12.08
N ARG A 171 -5.78 0.99 12.82
CA ARG A 171 -6.27 0.51 14.10
C ARG A 171 -7.26 -0.63 13.88
N ILE A 172 -7.19 -1.66 14.70
CA ILE A 172 -8.04 -2.83 14.63
C ILE A 172 -8.79 -2.92 15.94
N ASP A 173 -10.06 -2.57 15.87
CA ASP A 173 -11.04 -2.67 16.93
C ASP A 173 -11.98 -3.86 16.67
N VAL A 174 -12.99 -4.04 17.50
CA VAL A 174 -13.97 -5.13 17.39
C VAL A 174 -14.63 -5.18 16.00
N PRO A 175 -15.06 -4.06 15.38
CA PRO A 175 -15.64 -4.08 14.03
C PRO A 175 -14.72 -4.70 12.99
N GLU A 176 -13.42 -4.36 12.98
CA GLU A 176 -12.44 -4.87 12.00
C GLU A 176 -12.18 -6.37 12.19
N VAL A 177 -12.20 -6.85 13.46
CA VAL A 177 -12.10 -8.28 13.74
C VAL A 177 -13.33 -9.02 13.20
N VAL A 178 -14.53 -8.47 13.41
CA VAL A 178 -15.77 -9.04 12.90
C VAL A 178 -15.81 -9.02 11.37
N GLU A 179 -15.34 -7.97 10.73
CA GLU A 179 -15.21 -7.91 9.27
C GLU A 179 -14.27 -9.00 8.73
N LYS A 180 -13.14 -9.23 9.41
CA LYS A 180 -12.12 -10.19 8.99
C LYS A 180 -12.50 -11.64 9.24
N PHE A 181 -13.06 -11.95 10.41
CA PHE A 181 -13.36 -13.32 10.84
C PHE A 181 -14.84 -13.69 10.79
N GLY A 182 -15.74 -12.71 10.67
CA GLY A 182 -17.18 -12.91 10.72
C GLY A 182 -17.71 -13.23 12.13
N VAL A 183 -16.87 -13.20 13.15
CA VAL A 183 -17.23 -13.49 14.55
C VAL A 183 -16.57 -12.44 15.45
N PRO A 184 -17.10 -12.20 16.67
CA PRO A 184 -16.46 -11.31 17.63
C PRO A 184 -15.13 -11.90 18.12
N PRO A 185 -14.22 -11.07 18.70
CA PRO A 185 -12.87 -11.46 19.07
C PRO A 185 -12.75 -12.71 19.93
N GLU A 186 -13.64 -12.89 20.88
CA GLU A 186 -13.67 -14.03 21.79
C GLU A 186 -13.91 -15.39 21.09
N LEU A 187 -14.48 -15.38 19.91
CA LEU A 187 -14.73 -16.58 19.09
C LEU A 187 -13.70 -16.81 17.99
N VAL A 188 -12.74 -15.91 17.83
CA VAL A 188 -11.68 -16.06 16.81
C VAL A 188 -10.88 -17.34 17.04
N GLY A 189 -10.52 -17.67 18.28
CA GLY A 189 -9.83 -18.91 18.62
C GLY A 189 -10.60 -20.17 18.22
N ASP A 190 -11.92 -20.14 18.30
CA ASP A 190 -12.78 -21.27 17.90
C ASP A 190 -12.83 -21.44 16.37
N VAL A 191 -12.85 -20.34 15.63
CA VAL A 191 -12.73 -20.36 14.16
C VAL A 191 -11.37 -20.93 13.75
N LEU A 192 -10.28 -20.47 14.39
CA LEU A 192 -8.91 -20.96 14.13
C LEU A 192 -8.77 -22.45 14.48
N ALA A 193 -9.41 -22.90 15.56
CA ALA A 193 -9.40 -24.32 15.95
C ALA A 193 -10.08 -25.23 14.92
N LEU A 194 -11.16 -24.78 14.31
CA LEU A 194 -11.83 -25.54 13.25
C LEU A 194 -11.07 -25.54 11.94
N MET A 195 -10.58 -24.39 11.50
CA MET A 195 -9.92 -24.27 10.19
C MET A 195 -8.45 -24.71 10.19
N GLY A 196 -7.83 -24.73 11.38
CA GLY A 196 -6.39 -24.94 11.53
C GLY A 196 -5.55 -23.74 11.07
N ASP A 197 -4.24 -23.84 11.27
CA ASP A 197 -3.26 -22.89 10.77
C ASP A 197 -2.08 -23.61 10.12
N SER A 198 -1.94 -23.43 8.82
CA SER A 198 -0.84 -24.02 8.06
C SER A 198 0.52 -23.37 8.34
N VAL A 199 0.55 -22.13 8.86
CA VAL A 199 1.79 -21.42 9.19
C VAL A 199 2.39 -21.99 10.46
N ASP A 200 1.57 -22.25 11.48
CA ASP A 200 1.96 -22.80 12.77
C ASP A 200 1.76 -24.32 12.87
N ASN A 201 1.35 -24.91 11.76
CA ASN A 201 1.07 -26.34 11.68
C ASN A 201 0.00 -26.80 12.69
N VAL A 202 -0.99 -25.94 12.94
CA VAL A 202 -2.17 -26.31 13.73
C VAL A 202 -3.13 -27.11 12.84
N PRO A 203 -3.50 -28.33 13.24
CA PRO A 203 -4.13 -29.29 12.30
C PRO A 203 -5.54 -28.91 11.87
N GLY A 204 -6.36 -28.36 12.74
CA GLY A 204 -7.78 -28.11 12.47
C GLY A 204 -8.59 -29.34 12.10
N ILE A 205 -9.72 -29.17 11.45
CA ILE A 205 -10.55 -30.26 10.90
C ILE A 205 -10.39 -30.31 9.38
N ARG A 206 -10.03 -31.44 8.87
CA ARG A 206 -9.84 -31.65 7.42
C ARG A 206 -11.06 -31.26 6.61
N GLY A 207 -10.89 -30.37 5.64
CA GLY A 207 -11.97 -29.92 4.74
C GLY A 207 -12.83 -28.79 5.28
N ILE A 208 -12.50 -28.25 6.46
CA ILE A 208 -13.12 -27.03 7.01
C ILE A 208 -12.17 -25.87 6.74
N GLY A 209 -12.58 -24.96 5.85
CA GLY A 209 -11.88 -23.71 5.59
C GLY A 209 -12.52 -22.52 6.32
N PRO A 210 -11.96 -21.31 6.20
CA PRO A 210 -12.41 -20.13 6.93
C PRO A 210 -13.93 -19.89 6.87
N LYS A 211 -14.51 -19.87 5.69
CA LYS A 211 -15.96 -19.63 5.51
C LYS A 211 -16.84 -20.66 6.21
N THR A 212 -16.44 -21.94 6.20
CA THR A 212 -17.20 -23.01 6.83
C THR A 212 -17.03 -22.95 8.35
N ALA A 213 -15.81 -22.69 8.84
CA ALA A 213 -15.54 -22.51 10.26
C ALA A 213 -16.34 -21.33 10.84
N THR A 214 -16.26 -20.15 10.21
CA THR A 214 -17.03 -18.97 10.58
C THR A 214 -18.54 -19.28 10.67
N LYS A 215 -19.09 -19.91 9.64
CA LYS A 215 -20.52 -20.24 9.60
C LYS A 215 -20.93 -21.18 10.75
N LEU A 216 -20.15 -22.23 11.02
CA LEU A 216 -20.40 -23.14 12.14
C LEU A 216 -20.37 -22.44 13.49
N ILE A 217 -19.39 -21.58 13.70
CA ILE A 217 -19.29 -20.84 14.98
C ILE A 217 -20.44 -19.83 15.13
N GLN A 218 -20.84 -19.14 14.05
CA GLN A 218 -22.01 -18.25 14.06
C GLN A 218 -23.33 -18.99 14.35
N GLU A 219 -23.51 -20.16 13.74
CA GLU A 219 -24.75 -20.94 13.90
C GLU A 219 -24.89 -21.61 15.28
N HIS A 220 -23.76 -21.99 15.89
CA HIS A 220 -23.76 -22.76 17.15
C HIS A 220 -23.25 -22.00 18.36
N GLY A 221 -22.63 -20.83 18.17
CA GLY A 221 -22.14 -19.96 19.25
C GLY A 221 -20.77 -20.34 19.83
N GLY A 222 -20.08 -21.36 19.28
CA GLY A 222 -18.73 -21.75 19.71
C GLY A 222 -18.34 -23.15 19.24
N LEU A 223 -17.07 -23.51 19.46
CA LEU A 223 -16.48 -24.78 19.03
C LEU A 223 -17.21 -25.99 19.62
N GLU A 224 -17.35 -26.05 20.96
CA GLU A 224 -17.94 -27.21 21.61
C GLU A 224 -19.41 -27.42 21.24
N ALA A 225 -20.16 -26.33 21.10
CA ALA A 225 -21.54 -26.40 20.65
C ALA A 225 -21.66 -26.89 19.20
N ALA A 226 -20.76 -26.46 18.32
CA ALA A 226 -20.70 -26.94 16.95
C ALA A 226 -20.34 -28.43 16.86
N LEU A 227 -19.39 -28.89 17.68
CA LEU A 227 -19.04 -30.31 17.77
C LEU A 227 -20.16 -31.16 18.37
N ALA A 228 -20.85 -30.66 19.39
CA ALA A 228 -21.99 -31.33 20.01
C ALA A 228 -23.19 -31.45 19.05
N ALA A 229 -23.43 -30.48 18.21
CA ALA A 229 -24.50 -30.49 17.22
C ALA A 229 -24.20 -31.39 16.00
N ALA A 230 -22.95 -31.77 15.78
CA ALA A 230 -22.53 -32.54 14.60
C ALA A 230 -23.32 -33.85 14.41
N PRO A 231 -23.62 -34.69 15.44
CA PRO A 231 -24.40 -35.92 15.26
C PRO A 231 -25.81 -35.70 14.67
N ASP A 232 -26.42 -34.56 14.99
CA ASP A 232 -27.77 -34.20 14.57
C ASP A 232 -27.84 -33.53 13.18
N MET A 233 -26.69 -33.20 12.60
CA MET A 233 -26.62 -32.62 11.25
C MET A 233 -27.03 -33.63 10.17
N LYS A 234 -27.53 -33.13 9.03
CA LYS A 234 -27.80 -33.97 7.88
C LYS A 234 -26.54 -34.76 7.47
N PRO A 235 -26.70 -36.03 7.05
CA PRO A 235 -25.56 -36.82 6.58
C PRO A 235 -24.76 -36.09 5.50
N SER A 236 -23.52 -35.85 5.76
CA SER A 236 -22.61 -35.09 4.88
C SER A 236 -21.15 -35.33 5.30
N LYS A 237 -20.24 -35.14 4.36
CA LYS A 237 -18.80 -35.22 4.65
C LYS A 237 -18.37 -34.23 5.74
N LEU A 238 -19.03 -33.05 5.81
CA LEU A 238 -18.79 -32.07 6.85
C LEU A 238 -19.13 -32.63 8.25
N ARG A 239 -20.33 -33.20 8.39
CA ARG A 239 -20.77 -33.85 9.63
C ARG A 239 -19.80 -34.95 10.05
N ASP A 240 -19.48 -35.82 9.11
CA ASP A 240 -18.63 -36.99 9.39
C ASP A 240 -17.22 -36.54 9.83
N ASN A 241 -16.65 -35.52 9.19
CA ASN A 241 -15.36 -34.93 9.58
C ASN A 241 -15.41 -34.23 10.97
N LEU A 242 -16.51 -33.55 11.31
CA LEU A 242 -16.69 -32.93 12.62
C LEU A 242 -16.72 -34.00 13.74
N ILE A 243 -17.40 -35.14 13.51
CA ILE A 243 -17.47 -36.22 14.48
C ILE A 243 -16.11 -36.94 14.58
N GLU A 244 -15.49 -37.30 13.45
CA GLU A 244 -14.25 -38.06 13.40
C GLU A 244 -13.05 -37.29 13.98
N HIS A 245 -13.03 -35.97 13.75
CA HIS A 245 -11.86 -35.12 14.12
C HIS A 245 -12.15 -34.16 15.29
N ALA A 246 -13.17 -34.42 16.11
CA ALA A 246 -13.53 -33.56 17.23
C ALA A 246 -12.35 -33.33 18.21
N GLU A 247 -11.62 -34.39 18.57
CA GLU A 247 -10.45 -34.28 19.45
C GLU A 247 -9.32 -33.47 18.83
N MET A 248 -9.18 -33.53 17.49
CA MET A 248 -8.19 -32.72 16.77
C MET A 248 -8.56 -31.23 16.81
N ALA A 249 -9.83 -30.90 16.72
CA ALA A 249 -10.32 -29.54 16.90
C ALA A 249 -10.06 -29.00 18.32
N ARG A 250 -10.26 -29.84 19.34
CA ARG A 250 -9.95 -29.49 20.73
C ARG A 250 -8.47 -29.26 20.95
N LEU A 251 -7.63 -30.15 20.40
CA LEU A 251 -6.18 -29.96 20.41
C LEU A 251 -5.82 -28.64 19.74
N SER A 252 -6.37 -28.39 18.55
CA SER A 252 -6.14 -27.13 17.81
C SER A 252 -6.56 -25.92 18.63
N ARG A 253 -7.68 -25.98 19.36
CA ARG A 253 -8.15 -24.90 20.24
C ARG A 253 -7.15 -24.62 21.37
N VAL A 254 -6.55 -25.65 21.95
CA VAL A 254 -5.50 -25.50 22.96
C VAL A 254 -4.25 -24.84 22.37
N LEU A 255 -3.86 -25.23 21.16
CA LEU A 255 -2.67 -24.70 20.49
C LEU A 255 -2.81 -23.22 20.08
N VAL A 256 -4.01 -22.78 19.68
CA VAL A 256 -4.25 -21.37 19.27
C VAL A 256 -4.64 -20.48 20.46
N GLN A 257 -4.87 -21.05 21.64
CA GLN A 257 -5.17 -20.31 22.84
C GLN A 257 -3.96 -19.51 23.31
N LEU A 258 -4.11 -18.22 23.48
CA LEU A 258 -3.10 -17.37 24.10
C LEU A 258 -3.11 -17.60 25.63
N LYS A 259 -1.90 -17.70 26.20
CA LYS A 259 -1.73 -17.84 27.65
C LYS A 259 -1.62 -16.44 28.26
N GLU A 260 -2.52 -16.13 29.21
CA GLU A 260 -2.66 -14.80 29.79
C GLU A 260 -2.19 -14.72 31.25
N ASP A 261 -1.62 -15.81 31.75
CA ASP A 261 -1.16 -15.97 33.14
C ASP A 261 0.35 -16.27 33.23
N CYS A 262 1.11 -15.85 32.22
CA CYS A 262 2.56 -16.02 32.20
C CYS A 262 3.23 -15.18 33.30
N PRO A 263 4.35 -15.63 33.86
CA PRO A 263 5.21 -14.79 34.69
C PRO A 263 5.61 -13.53 33.94
N LEU A 264 5.50 -12.37 34.61
CA LEU A 264 5.91 -11.08 34.04
C LEU A 264 7.30 -10.73 34.56
N PRO A 265 8.37 -10.93 33.77
CA PRO A 265 9.74 -10.73 34.25
C PRO A 265 10.09 -9.27 34.55
N VAL A 266 9.34 -8.33 33.99
CA VAL A 266 9.54 -6.88 34.19
C VAL A 266 8.22 -6.26 34.64
N ALA A 267 8.24 -5.37 35.63
CA ALA A 267 7.03 -4.72 36.12
C ALA A 267 6.49 -3.69 35.10
N LEU A 268 5.16 -3.55 35.03
CA LEU A 268 4.50 -2.59 34.12
C LEU A 268 5.00 -1.16 34.31
N ASP A 269 5.32 -0.78 35.53
CA ASP A 269 5.81 0.59 35.88
C ASP A 269 7.19 0.88 35.25
N ASP A 270 7.98 -0.16 34.97
CA ASP A 270 9.29 -0.05 34.32
C ASP A 270 9.18 0.19 32.81
N PHE A 271 7.97 0.09 32.23
CA PHE A 271 7.70 0.38 30.82
C PHE A 271 7.49 1.88 30.54
N LYS A 272 7.52 2.71 31.57
CA LYS A 272 7.30 4.13 31.43
C LYS A 272 8.25 4.74 30.42
N LEU A 273 7.68 5.41 29.42
CA LEU A 273 8.45 6.06 28.38
C LEU A 273 9.24 7.24 28.97
N GLY A 274 10.56 7.19 28.80
CA GLY A 274 11.48 8.28 29.06
C GLY A 274 11.96 8.96 27.77
N THR A 275 12.81 9.95 27.90
CA THR A 275 13.57 10.48 26.76
C THR A 275 14.54 9.42 26.25
N ILE A 276 14.62 9.23 24.95
CA ILE A 276 15.62 8.35 24.34
C ILE A 276 16.98 9.07 24.48
N PRO A 277 17.96 8.52 25.19
CA PRO A 277 19.25 9.16 25.32
C PRO A 277 19.96 9.16 23.96
N PRO A 278 20.43 10.34 23.48
CA PRO A 278 21.04 10.43 22.14
C PRO A 278 22.34 9.66 22.04
N ASP A 279 23.16 9.64 23.10
CA ASP A 279 24.49 9.04 23.05
C ASP A 279 24.51 7.52 22.85
N PRO A 280 23.74 6.69 23.58
CA PRO A 280 23.67 5.25 23.32
C PRO A 280 23.14 4.92 21.93
N LEU A 281 22.13 5.66 21.44
CA LEU A 281 21.61 5.46 20.11
C LEU A 281 22.62 5.87 19.03
N ALA A 282 23.30 7.01 19.20
CA ALA A 282 24.37 7.45 18.29
C ALA A 282 25.50 6.43 18.22
N ALA A 283 25.96 5.93 19.36
CA ALA A 283 27.03 4.94 19.43
C ALA A 283 26.64 3.64 18.68
N PHE A 284 25.42 3.15 18.88
CA PHE A 284 24.91 1.97 18.17
C PHE A 284 24.83 2.20 16.65
N LEU A 285 24.34 3.36 16.21
CA LEU A 285 24.24 3.70 14.80
C LEU A 285 25.60 3.85 14.13
N GLU A 286 26.57 4.40 14.84
CA GLU A 286 27.96 4.56 14.39
C GLU A 286 28.67 3.22 14.26
N GLU A 287 28.56 2.35 15.29
CA GLU A 287 29.17 1.00 15.30
C GLU A 287 28.73 0.16 14.11
N HIS A 288 27.46 0.26 13.74
CA HIS A 288 26.88 -0.52 12.65
C HIS A 288 26.87 0.19 11.29
N GLY A 289 27.44 1.40 11.17
CA GLY A 289 27.54 2.14 9.92
C GLY A 289 26.20 2.69 9.40
N PHE A 290 25.24 2.95 10.27
CA PHE A 290 23.91 3.46 9.91
C PHE A 290 23.93 4.98 9.74
N HIS A 291 24.78 5.46 8.84
CA HIS A 291 25.06 6.89 8.65
C HIS A 291 23.82 7.75 8.33
N SER A 292 22.82 7.19 7.63
CA SER A 292 21.58 7.90 7.32
C SER A 292 20.72 8.15 8.58
N LEU A 293 20.67 7.17 9.49
CA LEU A 293 19.96 7.30 10.76
C LEU A 293 20.75 8.20 11.72
N LEU A 294 22.08 8.09 11.72
CA LEU A 294 22.94 8.96 12.51
C LEU A 294 22.81 10.44 12.10
N LYS A 295 22.77 10.71 10.78
CA LYS A 295 22.50 12.05 10.26
C LYS A 295 21.12 12.56 10.69
N ARG A 296 20.11 11.72 10.65
CA ARG A 296 18.75 12.05 11.11
C ARG A 296 18.74 12.41 12.60
N LEU A 297 19.54 11.75 13.41
CA LEU A 297 19.72 12.07 14.84
C LEU A 297 20.35 13.44 15.01
N GLY A 298 21.41 13.77 14.24
CA GLY A 298 22.14 15.05 14.32
C GLY A 298 21.37 16.24 13.75
N ASP A 299 20.53 16.06 12.74
CA ASP A 299 19.72 17.13 12.12
C ASP A 299 18.51 17.55 12.98
N GLY A 300 18.33 16.96 14.16
CA GLY A 300 17.19 17.22 15.05
C GLY A 300 15.82 16.76 14.47
N ARG A 301 15.82 16.13 13.31
CA ARG A 301 14.65 15.49 12.72
C ARG A 301 14.50 14.08 13.27
N GLY A 302 13.81 13.96 14.39
CA GLY A 302 13.70 12.72 15.14
C GLY A 302 14.69 12.66 16.31
N SER A 303 15.19 13.81 16.79
CA SER A 303 15.94 13.88 18.02
C SER A 303 15.02 13.50 19.19
N PRO A 304 15.43 12.55 20.04
CA PRO A 304 14.69 12.20 21.25
C PRO A 304 14.50 13.37 22.23
N GLU A 305 15.32 14.40 22.11
CA GLU A 305 15.22 15.61 22.93
C GLU A 305 13.94 16.45 22.68
N ARG A 306 13.22 16.21 21.58
CA ARG A 306 11.90 16.80 21.32
C ARG A 306 10.75 16.06 21.97
N ARG A 307 11.00 15.04 22.76
CA ARG A 307 9.97 14.49 23.64
C ARG A 307 9.66 15.55 24.69
N VAL A 308 8.51 16.17 24.51
CA VAL A 308 7.97 17.15 25.46
C VAL A 308 7.95 16.52 26.84
N ASP A 309 8.57 17.19 27.80
CA ASP A 309 8.44 16.93 29.21
C ASP A 309 6.93 16.84 29.56
N LEU A 310 6.43 15.64 29.76
CA LEU A 310 5.05 15.41 30.23
C LEU A 310 4.88 15.77 31.72
N ASN A 311 5.82 16.55 32.26
CA ASN A 311 5.71 17.05 33.62
C ASN A 311 5.10 18.47 33.62
N PRO A 312 3.85 18.65 34.07
CA PRO A 312 3.23 19.96 34.13
C PRO A 312 3.68 20.68 35.41
N ALA A 313 4.86 21.27 35.45
CA ALA A 313 5.16 22.25 36.48
C ALA A 313 6.48 23.01 36.23
N LYS A 314 6.39 24.15 35.59
CA LYS A 314 6.83 25.47 36.17
C LYS A 314 6.64 26.53 35.08
N PRO A 315 6.06 27.68 35.42
CA PRO A 315 5.95 28.78 34.47
C PRO A 315 7.34 29.37 34.23
N VAL A 316 7.83 29.27 33.00
CA VAL A 316 9.00 30.04 32.58
C VAL A 316 8.54 31.46 32.27
N THR A 317 8.99 32.38 33.08
CA THR A 317 8.78 33.81 32.91
C THR A 317 9.37 34.29 31.58
N ALA A 318 8.58 35.09 30.92
CA ALA A 318 8.72 35.66 29.61
C ALA A 318 10.09 36.33 29.29
N ALA A 319 10.58 36.09 28.08
CA ALA A 319 11.14 37.11 27.21
C ALA A 319 11.42 36.54 25.80
N ALA A 320 10.40 36.36 25.00
CA ALA A 320 10.38 36.54 23.54
C ALA A 320 8.91 36.62 23.13
N ALA A 321 8.52 37.68 22.47
CA ALA A 321 7.16 37.89 22.03
C ALA A 321 6.70 36.69 21.18
N PRO A 322 5.52 36.09 21.42
CA PRO A 322 5.00 35.08 20.57
C PRO A 322 4.68 35.75 19.23
N VAL A 323 5.28 35.22 18.16
CA VAL A 323 4.66 35.38 16.85
C VAL A 323 3.23 34.83 17.01
N ALA A 324 2.24 35.69 16.83
CA ALA A 324 0.84 35.43 17.05
C ALA A 324 0.51 34.07 16.43
N GLY A 325 0.05 33.17 17.26
CA GLY A 325 -0.43 31.87 16.82
C GLY A 325 -1.49 32.11 15.74
N SER A 326 -1.26 31.55 14.57
CA SER A 326 -2.29 31.41 13.56
C SER A 326 -3.42 30.64 14.23
N THR A 327 -4.42 31.37 14.74
CA THR A 327 -5.72 30.79 15.05
C THR A 327 -6.26 30.29 13.72
N ARG A 328 -6.18 28.98 13.51
CA ARG A 328 -6.82 28.31 12.39
C ARG A 328 -8.27 28.78 12.36
N GLN A 329 -8.63 29.71 11.50
CA GLN A 329 -10.01 29.84 11.10
C GLN A 329 -10.30 28.54 10.35
N PRO A 330 -11.22 27.70 10.82
CA PRO A 330 -11.64 26.54 10.06
C PRO A 330 -11.97 27.04 8.66
N LEU A 331 -11.41 26.40 7.63
CA LEU A 331 -11.82 26.68 6.25
C LEU A 331 -13.36 26.58 6.24
N PRO A 332 -14.08 27.55 5.69
CA PRO A 332 -15.53 27.50 5.65
C PRO A 332 -15.95 26.16 5.05
N GLU A 333 -16.86 25.46 5.72
CA GLU A 333 -17.42 24.20 5.20
C GLU A 333 -17.94 24.47 3.79
N LEU A 334 -17.39 23.74 2.83
CA LEU A 334 -17.85 23.84 1.45
C LEU A 334 -19.20 23.10 1.33
N PRO A 335 -20.16 23.64 0.59
CA PRO A 335 -21.43 22.94 0.36
C PRO A 335 -21.16 21.58 -0.30
N ALA A 336 -22.07 20.63 -0.11
CA ALA A 336 -22.01 19.33 -0.80
C ALA A 336 -21.93 19.54 -2.33
N ILE A 337 -21.27 18.60 -3.01
CA ILE A 337 -21.20 18.61 -4.46
C ILE A 337 -22.60 18.38 -5.02
N ASP A 338 -23.04 19.27 -5.92
CA ASP A 338 -24.34 19.24 -6.58
C ASP A 338 -24.15 19.31 -8.10
N ARG A 339 -24.15 18.16 -8.74
CA ARG A 339 -23.92 18.00 -10.18
C ARG A 339 -24.97 18.71 -11.05
N SER A 340 -26.18 18.94 -10.50
CA SER A 340 -27.26 19.62 -11.23
C SER A 340 -26.96 21.10 -11.56
N ARG A 341 -25.91 21.65 -10.94
CA ARG A 341 -25.47 23.05 -11.14
C ARG A 341 -24.44 23.19 -12.25
N TYR A 342 -23.92 22.09 -12.78
CA TYR A 342 -22.89 22.15 -13.80
C TYR A 342 -23.41 22.59 -15.16
N ALA A 343 -22.63 23.41 -15.85
CA ALA A 343 -22.97 23.96 -17.14
C ALA A 343 -22.34 23.20 -18.30
N CYS A 344 -23.13 22.87 -19.30
CA CYS A 344 -22.60 22.40 -20.59
C CYS A 344 -22.43 23.63 -21.52
N VAL A 345 -21.19 23.92 -21.92
CA VAL A 345 -20.85 25.12 -22.73
C VAL A 345 -20.76 24.73 -24.19
N GLN A 346 -21.84 25.02 -24.93
CA GLN A 346 -22.03 24.54 -26.30
C GLN A 346 -21.86 25.63 -27.37
N ASP A 347 -21.66 26.91 -26.98
CA ASP A 347 -21.47 28.03 -27.90
C ASP A 347 -20.35 28.97 -27.46
N GLU A 348 -19.83 29.80 -28.40
CA GLU A 348 -18.73 30.73 -28.17
C GLU A 348 -19.06 31.86 -27.18
N ALA A 349 -20.30 32.30 -27.10
CA ALA A 349 -20.68 33.36 -26.18
C ALA A 349 -20.61 32.89 -24.74
N ALA A 350 -21.16 31.70 -24.44
CA ALA A 350 -21.05 31.06 -23.15
C ALA A 350 -19.59 30.76 -22.79
N LEU A 351 -18.77 30.26 -23.74
CA LEU A 351 -17.35 30.02 -23.55
C LEU A 351 -16.59 31.30 -23.19
N SER A 352 -16.88 32.42 -23.88
CA SER A 352 -16.24 33.70 -23.61
C SER A 352 -16.54 34.20 -22.19
N VAL A 353 -17.77 34.03 -21.71
CA VAL A 353 -18.16 34.38 -20.33
C VAL A 353 -17.37 33.56 -19.32
N TRP A 354 -17.18 32.26 -19.55
CA TRP A 354 -16.39 31.42 -18.65
C TRP A 354 -14.92 31.83 -18.62
N ILE A 355 -14.33 32.16 -19.79
CA ILE A 355 -12.97 32.67 -19.90
C ILE A 355 -12.79 33.98 -19.14
N GLU A 356 -13.69 34.94 -19.31
CA GLU A 356 -13.65 36.24 -18.61
C GLU A 356 -13.72 36.03 -17.07
N ARG A 357 -14.61 35.16 -16.61
CA ARG A 357 -14.76 34.83 -15.19
C ARG A 357 -13.48 34.17 -14.64
N ALA A 358 -12.90 33.23 -15.38
CA ALA A 358 -11.67 32.56 -15.00
C ALA A 358 -10.48 33.54 -14.93
N MET A 359 -10.38 34.44 -15.89
CA MET A 359 -9.36 35.51 -15.88
C MET A 359 -9.55 36.46 -14.68
N ALA A 360 -10.77 36.81 -14.32
CA ALA A 360 -11.08 37.64 -13.15
C ALA A 360 -10.76 36.90 -11.83
N ALA A 361 -11.08 35.62 -11.74
CA ALA A 361 -10.82 34.78 -10.57
C ALA A 361 -9.33 34.53 -10.32
N ARG A 362 -8.48 34.58 -11.36
CA ARG A 362 -7.04 34.32 -11.32
C ARG A 362 -6.64 32.91 -10.88
N VAL A 363 -7.60 32.04 -10.66
CA VAL A 363 -7.42 30.63 -10.30
C VAL A 363 -8.52 29.83 -10.97
N VAL A 364 -8.18 28.78 -11.70
CA VAL A 364 -9.13 27.88 -12.36
C VAL A 364 -8.62 26.45 -12.29
N ALA A 365 -9.47 25.52 -11.86
CA ALA A 365 -9.18 24.11 -12.07
C ALA A 365 -9.62 23.71 -13.47
N PHE A 366 -8.88 22.80 -14.09
CA PHE A 366 -9.17 22.30 -15.43
C PHE A 366 -8.85 20.82 -15.52
N ASP A 367 -9.52 20.14 -16.42
CA ASP A 367 -9.27 18.76 -16.79
C ASP A 367 -9.59 18.53 -18.26
N THR A 368 -9.03 17.48 -18.89
CA THR A 368 -9.26 17.16 -20.30
C THR A 368 -9.84 15.78 -20.49
N GLU A 369 -10.93 15.70 -21.23
CA GLU A 369 -11.52 14.43 -21.65
C GLU A 369 -11.03 14.03 -23.03
N THR A 370 -10.68 12.75 -23.16
CA THR A 370 -9.97 12.23 -24.36
C THR A 370 -10.49 10.87 -24.80
N SER A 371 -10.08 10.47 -26.02
CA SER A 371 -10.48 9.18 -26.61
C SER A 371 -9.63 7.99 -26.13
N ALA A 372 -8.48 8.20 -25.49
CA ALA A 372 -7.54 7.15 -25.08
C ALA A 372 -6.61 7.60 -23.96
N LEU A 373 -5.97 6.65 -23.28
CA LEU A 373 -4.99 6.93 -22.22
C LEU A 373 -3.61 7.38 -22.73
N ASP A 374 -3.26 7.04 -23.97
CA ASP A 374 -1.99 7.49 -24.58
C ASP A 374 -2.12 8.95 -25.02
N ALA A 375 -1.59 9.87 -24.22
CA ALA A 375 -1.62 11.30 -24.48
C ALA A 375 -1.00 11.70 -25.84
N MET A 376 -0.16 10.86 -26.44
CA MET A 376 0.47 11.13 -27.74
C MET A 376 -0.41 10.73 -28.93
N GLN A 377 -1.48 9.95 -28.70
CA GLN A 377 -2.37 9.48 -29.74
C GLN A 377 -3.84 9.89 -29.49
N ALA A 378 -4.19 10.13 -28.25
CA ALA A 378 -5.56 10.47 -27.85
C ALA A 378 -6.08 11.74 -28.53
N ASP A 379 -7.33 11.70 -28.98
CA ASP A 379 -8.05 12.88 -29.46
C ASP A 379 -8.72 13.60 -28.30
N LEU A 380 -8.62 14.92 -28.28
CA LEU A 380 -9.29 15.77 -27.30
C LEU A 380 -10.81 15.76 -27.56
N THR A 381 -11.59 15.31 -26.58
CA THR A 381 -13.05 15.22 -26.65
C THR A 381 -13.73 16.39 -25.96
N GLY A 382 -13.13 16.94 -24.90
CA GLY A 382 -13.64 18.13 -24.20
C GLY A 382 -12.69 18.67 -23.15
N ILE A 383 -13.04 19.81 -22.58
CA ILE A 383 -12.30 20.44 -21.47
C ILE A 383 -13.31 20.85 -20.40
N SER A 384 -13.01 20.60 -19.15
CA SER A 384 -13.78 21.09 -18.02
C SER A 384 -13.04 22.19 -17.28
N LEU A 385 -13.81 23.12 -16.69
CA LEU A 385 -13.29 24.22 -15.89
C LEU A 385 -14.11 24.34 -14.60
N ALA A 386 -13.45 24.65 -13.47
CA ALA A 386 -14.11 24.98 -12.22
C ALA A 386 -13.51 26.22 -11.55
N LEU A 387 -14.38 27.09 -11.04
CA LEU A 387 -14.05 28.34 -10.35
C LEU A 387 -14.41 28.29 -8.85
N GLY A 388 -15.22 27.30 -8.44
CA GLY A 388 -15.68 27.16 -7.07
C GLY A 388 -16.70 26.05 -6.88
N PRO A 389 -17.25 25.91 -5.67
CA PRO A 389 -18.25 24.90 -5.36
C PRO A 389 -19.53 25.06 -6.16
N GLY A 390 -19.89 24.05 -6.96
CA GLY A 390 -21.04 24.08 -7.86
C GLY A 390 -20.91 25.10 -9.02
N ASP A 391 -19.71 25.60 -9.25
CA ASP A 391 -19.39 26.56 -10.31
C ASP A 391 -18.36 25.93 -11.24
N ALA A 392 -18.81 24.91 -11.98
CA ALA A 392 -18.02 24.16 -12.93
C ALA A 392 -18.77 23.95 -14.25
N CYS A 393 -18.02 23.73 -15.32
CA CYS A 393 -18.58 23.51 -16.65
C CYS A 393 -17.79 22.47 -17.44
N TYR A 394 -18.47 21.90 -18.41
CA TYR A 394 -17.87 21.08 -19.45
C TYR A 394 -18.03 21.75 -20.82
N ILE A 395 -16.98 21.76 -21.61
CA ILE A 395 -16.91 22.32 -22.96
C ILE A 395 -16.70 21.13 -23.93
N PRO A 396 -17.77 20.61 -24.54
CA PRO A 396 -17.67 19.51 -25.51
C PRO A 396 -16.99 20.01 -26.79
N LEU A 397 -16.01 19.21 -27.33
CA LEU A 397 -15.21 19.55 -28.51
C LEU A 397 -15.13 18.41 -29.53
N GLY A 398 -15.47 17.20 -29.13
CA GLY A 398 -15.32 16.01 -29.95
C GLY A 398 -16.42 14.98 -29.71
N HIS A 399 -17.62 15.39 -29.32
CA HIS A 399 -18.75 14.50 -29.20
C HIS A 399 -19.43 14.24 -30.54
N GLY A 400 -19.95 13.04 -30.68
CA GLY A 400 -20.65 12.55 -31.86
C GLY A 400 -20.12 11.17 -32.25
N GLY A 401 -21.00 10.19 -32.42
CA GLY A 401 -20.66 8.84 -32.75
C GLY A 401 -19.94 8.70 -34.10
N SER A 402 -19.33 7.54 -34.30
CA SER A 402 -18.74 7.12 -35.56
C SER A 402 -19.77 6.91 -36.68
N ASP A 403 -21.06 6.94 -36.34
CA ASP A 403 -22.16 6.84 -37.31
C ASP A 403 -22.31 8.15 -38.07
N MET A 404 -22.08 8.09 -39.37
CA MET A 404 -22.19 9.20 -40.32
C MET A 404 -23.60 9.78 -40.40
N PHE A 405 -24.61 9.09 -39.88
CA PHE A 405 -26.03 9.49 -39.89
C PHE A 405 -26.54 9.95 -38.51
N ALA A 406 -25.72 9.82 -37.44
CA ALA A 406 -26.11 10.33 -36.12
C ALA A 406 -26.07 11.86 -36.07
N GLU A 407 -27.09 12.47 -35.50
CA GLU A 407 -27.08 13.92 -35.23
C GLU A 407 -25.96 14.25 -34.24
N ARG A 408 -25.01 15.07 -34.63
CA ARG A 408 -23.96 15.54 -33.74
C ARG A 408 -24.56 16.56 -32.78
N PRO A 409 -24.26 16.45 -31.47
CA PRO A 409 -24.72 17.46 -30.51
C PRO A 409 -24.11 18.82 -30.84
N GLN A 410 -24.82 19.89 -30.48
CA GLN A 410 -24.28 21.24 -30.57
C GLN A 410 -23.06 21.35 -29.69
N GLN A 411 -21.96 21.86 -30.23
CA GLN A 411 -20.68 22.08 -29.52
C GLN A 411 -19.87 23.16 -30.27
N VAL A 412 -18.96 23.80 -29.55
CA VAL A 412 -18.07 24.79 -30.17
C VAL A 412 -17.08 24.04 -31.09
N GLU A 413 -16.76 24.63 -32.24
CA GLU A 413 -15.77 24.08 -33.14
C GLU A 413 -14.39 24.01 -32.41
N LYS A 414 -13.74 22.85 -32.43
CA LYS A 414 -12.56 22.55 -31.61
C LYS A 414 -11.43 23.57 -31.78
N ALA A 415 -11.03 23.88 -33.02
CA ALA A 415 -9.95 24.83 -33.26
C ALA A 415 -10.30 26.23 -32.75
N ARG A 416 -11.57 26.62 -32.87
CA ARG A 416 -12.05 27.89 -32.39
C ARG A 416 -12.09 27.97 -30.85
N ALA A 417 -12.58 26.92 -30.19
CA ALA A 417 -12.57 26.83 -28.72
C ALA A 417 -11.17 26.90 -28.15
N LEU A 418 -10.25 26.16 -28.74
CA LEU A 418 -8.84 26.17 -28.33
C LEU A 418 -8.18 27.54 -28.53
N ALA A 419 -8.49 28.23 -29.63
CA ALA A 419 -7.99 29.58 -29.86
C ALA A 419 -8.53 30.59 -28.80
N LEU A 420 -9.78 30.43 -28.36
CA LEU A 420 -10.34 31.25 -27.30
C LEU A 420 -9.78 30.93 -25.92
N LEU A 421 -9.57 29.64 -25.61
CA LEU A 421 -9.02 29.18 -24.32
C LEU A 421 -7.51 29.44 -24.16
N LYS A 422 -6.77 29.51 -25.27
CA LYS A 422 -5.31 29.67 -25.24
C LYS A 422 -4.84 30.85 -24.38
N PRO A 423 -5.39 32.09 -24.51
CA PRO A 423 -4.97 33.20 -23.69
C PRO A 423 -5.18 32.98 -22.18
N LEU A 424 -6.23 32.25 -21.76
CA LEU A 424 -6.47 31.88 -20.38
C LEU A 424 -5.44 30.86 -19.89
N LEU A 425 -5.26 29.79 -20.66
CA LEU A 425 -4.40 28.66 -20.26
C LEU A 425 -2.90 29.03 -20.23
N GLU A 426 -2.47 29.97 -21.06
CA GLU A 426 -1.08 30.47 -21.10
C GLU A 426 -0.85 31.71 -20.23
N SER A 427 -1.91 32.29 -19.61
CA SER A 427 -1.76 33.50 -18.79
C SER A 427 -0.96 33.23 -17.51
N GLU A 428 0.16 33.93 -17.33
CA GLU A 428 0.93 33.89 -16.09
C GLU A 428 0.18 34.51 -14.88
N ALA A 429 -0.85 35.32 -15.15
CA ALA A 429 -1.68 35.95 -14.13
C ALA A 429 -2.79 35.04 -13.57
N VAL A 430 -3.00 33.88 -14.17
CA VAL A 430 -4.02 32.90 -13.77
C VAL A 430 -3.34 31.59 -13.42
N LEU A 431 -3.53 31.11 -12.20
CA LEU A 431 -3.08 29.79 -11.77
C LEU A 431 -4.04 28.73 -12.32
N LYS A 432 -3.53 27.76 -13.04
CA LYS A 432 -4.26 26.56 -13.46
C LYS A 432 -4.00 25.44 -12.46
N ILE A 433 -5.05 24.75 -12.05
CA ILE A 433 -4.98 23.62 -11.12
C ILE A 433 -5.42 22.38 -11.88
N GLY A 434 -4.60 21.33 -11.86
CA GLY A 434 -4.95 20.03 -12.41
C GLY A 434 -4.74 18.90 -11.39
N GLN A 435 -5.21 17.71 -11.73
CA GLN A 435 -4.98 16.47 -11.00
C GLN A 435 -4.26 15.50 -11.95
N ASN A 436 -3.00 15.14 -11.68
CA ASN A 436 -2.14 14.46 -12.66
C ASN A 436 -1.99 15.25 -13.96
N ALA A 437 -1.86 16.56 -13.81
CA ALA A 437 -1.92 17.55 -14.86
C ALA A 437 -0.95 17.31 -16.04
N LYS A 438 0.07 16.49 -15.83
CA LYS A 438 1.03 16.10 -16.84
C LYS A 438 0.38 15.52 -18.11
N TYR A 439 -0.71 14.74 -17.93
CA TYR A 439 -1.49 14.21 -19.05
C TYR A 439 -2.13 15.34 -19.86
N ASP A 440 -2.82 16.25 -19.21
CA ASP A 440 -3.50 17.38 -19.81
C ASP A 440 -2.54 18.35 -20.52
N LEU A 441 -1.36 18.59 -19.89
CA LEU A 441 -0.30 19.36 -20.48
C LEU A 441 0.18 18.74 -21.80
N ASN A 442 0.25 17.42 -21.89
CA ASN A 442 0.66 16.71 -23.10
C ASN A 442 -0.41 16.81 -24.19
N ILE A 443 -1.68 16.64 -23.84
CA ILE A 443 -2.82 16.82 -24.78
C ILE A 443 -2.83 18.24 -25.34
N LEU A 444 -2.82 19.25 -24.46
CA LEU A 444 -2.93 20.66 -24.87
C LEU A 444 -1.71 21.14 -25.66
N ALA A 445 -0.50 20.66 -25.32
CA ALA A 445 0.72 20.98 -26.07
C ALA A 445 0.68 20.47 -27.52
N ARG A 446 0.02 19.33 -27.80
CA ARG A 446 -0.20 18.84 -29.17
C ARG A 446 -1.09 19.78 -29.98
N HIS A 447 -1.89 20.58 -29.32
CA HIS A 447 -2.71 21.65 -29.92
C HIS A 447 -2.04 23.04 -29.87
N GLY A 448 -0.76 23.12 -29.50
CA GLY A 448 0.02 24.35 -29.46
C GLY A 448 -0.32 25.26 -28.29
N ILE A 449 -0.81 24.72 -27.18
CA ILE A 449 -1.11 25.43 -25.93
C ILE A 449 -0.14 24.98 -24.83
N ASN A 450 0.63 25.94 -24.27
CA ASN A 450 1.56 25.70 -23.18
C ASN A 450 0.97 26.22 -21.88
N VAL A 451 0.33 25.35 -21.10
CA VAL A 451 -0.33 25.71 -19.84
C VAL A 451 0.69 26.08 -18.79
N ALA A 452 0.64 27.30 -18.28
CA ALA A 452 1.48 27.79 -17.17
C ALA A 452 0.89 29.09 -16.59
N PRO A 453 1.09 29.36 -15.26
CA PRO A 453 1.61 28.47 -14.23
C PRO A 453 0.60 27.38 -13.83
N ILE A 454 1.10 26.28 -13.25
CA ILE A 454 0.27 25.14 -12.87
C ILE A 454 0.54 24.71 -11.42
N ASP A 455 -0.52 24.26 -10.73
CA ASP A 455 -0.47 23.46 -9.52
C ASP A 455 -1.07 22.06 -9.82
N ASP A 456 -0.53 21.02 -9.19
CA ASP A 456 -0.98 19.63 -9.35
C ASP A 456 -1.37 19.05 -7.99
N THR A 457 -2.64 18.69 -7.82
CA THR A 457 -3.18 18.17 -6.55
C THR A 457 -2.70 16.77 -6.22
N MET A 458 -2.39 15.94 -7.23
CA MET A 458 -1.77 14.63 -7.05
C MET A 458 -0.37 14.76 -6.43
N VAL A 459 0.43 15.68 -6.97
CA VAL A 459 1.79 15.94 -6.48
C VAL A 459 1.77 16.59 -5.09
N MET A 460 0.85 17.53 -4.82
CA MET A 460 0.66 18.09 -3.47
C MET A 460 0.34 16.98 -2.45
N SER A 461 -0.59 16.10 -2.79
CA SER A 461 -0.94 14.96 -1.93
C SER A 461 0.25 14.04 -1.70
N PHE A 462 1.07 13.82 -2.71
CA PHE A 462 2.28 13.00 -2.59
C PHE A 462 3.28 13.64 -1.63
N ASP A 463 3.58 14.94 -1.76
CA ASP A 463 4.51 15.66 -0.89
C ASP A 463 4.05 15.71 0.57
N LEU A 464 2.74 15.70 0.80
CA LEU A 464 2.13 15.72 2.13
C LEU A 464 1.98 14.32 2.73
N ASP A 465 1.49 13.37 1.96
CA ASP A 465 0.93 12.13 2.48
C ASP A 465 1.58 10.86 1.91
N ALA A 466 2.70 10.97 1.17
CA ALA A 466 3.38 9.80 0.61
C ALA A 466 3.76 8.79 1.71
N GLY A 467 3.29 7.55 1.53
CA GLY A 467 3.52 6.47 2.48
C GLY A 467 2.67 6.53 3.74
N ARG A 468 1.74 7.49 3.84
CA ARG A 468 0.73 7.55 4.92
C ARG A 468 -0.56 6.89 4.43
N SER A 469 -1.15 6.03 5.26
CA SER A 469 -2.54 5.60 5.12
C SER A 469 -3.37 6.43 6.10
N ILE A 470 -4.37 7.14 5.62
CA ILE A 470 -5.26 7.96 6.44
C ILE A 470 -6.59 7.21 6.51
N ASP A 471 -7.08 6.90 7.72
CA ASP A 471 -8.38 6.28 8.01
C ASP A 471 -8.67 4.97 7.22
N GLY A 472 -7.66 4.14 7.01
CA GLY A 472 -7.83 2.85 6.33
C GLY A 472 -8.10 2.94 4.81
N ILE A 473 -8.24 4.15 4.26
CA ILE A 473 -8.33 4.39 2.83
C ILE A 473 -6.91 4.36 2.27
N GLY A 474 -6.68 3.58 1.22
CA GLY A 474 -5.36 3.34 0.63
C GLY A 474 -4.55 4.62 0.39
N GLY A 475 -3.23 4.52 0.50
CA GLY A 475 -2.29 5.64 0.33
C GLY A 475 -2.14 6.12 -1.13
N GLY A 476 -3.13 5.88 -1.99
CA GLY A 476 -3.15 6.36 -3.36
C GLY A 476 -3.35 7.88 -3.47
N HIS A 477 -2.89 8.44 -4.58
CA HIS A 477 -2.98 9.87 -4.87
C HIS A 477 -3.91 10.13 -6.08
N GLY A 478 -4.74 9.15 -6.46
CA GLY A 478 -5.78 9.27 -7.48
C GLY A 478 -6.94 10.16 -7.01
N MET A 479 -7.69 10.74 -7.96
CA MET A 479 -8.77 11.68 -7.67
C MET A 479 -9.85 11.04 -6.79
N ASP A 480 -10.31 9.85 -7.12
CA ASP A 480 -11.38 9.13 -6.38
C ASP A 480 -10.98 8.88 -4.93
N GLU A 481 -9.73 8.45 -4.71
CA GLU A 481 -9.18 8.20 -3.38
C GLU A 481 -9.02 9.49 -2.58
N LEU A 482 -8.52 10.57 -3.21
CA LEU A 482 -8.39 11.88 -2.57
C LEU A 482 -9.75 12.51 -2.26
N SER A 483 -10.72 12.37 -3.15
CA SER A 483 -12.10 12.84 -2.95
C SER A 483 -12.75 12.14 -1.76
N THR A 484 -12.67 10.81 -1.73
CA THR A 484 -13.20 10.02 -0.61
C THR A 484 -12.51 10.37 0.70
N ARG A 485 -11.18 10.48 0.69
CA ARG A 485 -10.37 10.75 1.89
C ARG A 485 -10.55 12.14 2.47
N HIS A 486 -10.58 13.15 1.62
CA HIS A 486 -10.53 14.55 2.05
C HIS A 486 -11.86 15.27 1.97
N LEU A 487 -12.77 14.83 1.10
CA LEU A 487 -14.07 15.47 0.88
C LEU A 487 -15.23 14.61 1.38
N GLY A 488 -14.99 13.33 1.72
CA GLY A 488 -16.06 12.37 2.04
C GLY A 488 -17.02 12.15 0.87
N HIS A 489 -16.57 12.39 -0.35
CA HIS A 489 -17.39 12.35 -1.56
C HIS A 489 -16.94 11.25 -2.50
N THR A 490 -17.90 10.46 -3.00
CA THR A 490 -17.67 9.45 -4.03
C THR A 490 -17.93 10.04 -5.41
N THR A 491 -16.88 10.12 -6.22
CA THR A 491 -16.93 10.61 -7.61
C THR A 491 -17.63 9.63 -8.54
N LEU A 492 -18.09 10.13 -9.68
CA LEU A 492 -18.47 9.28 -10.80
C LEU A 492 -17.20 8.63 -11.37
N THR A 493 -17.24 7.32 -11.63
CA THR A 493 -16.10 6.66 -12.27
C THR A 493 -16.28 6.60 -13.79
N PHE A 494 -15.16 6.54 -14.52
CA PHE A 494 -15.20 6.33 -15.99
C PHE A 494 -16.07 5.12 -16.37
N LYS A 495 -16.08 4.08 -15.55
CA LYS A 495 -16.90 2.90 -15.74
C LYS A 495 -18.41 3.17 -15.63
N ASP A 496 -18.81 4.10 -14.76
CA ASP A 496 -20.22 4.49 -14.58
C ASP A 496 -20.76 5.25 -15.78
N ILE A 497 -19.87 5.90 -16.53
CA ILE A 497 -20.20 6.74 -17.69
C ILE A 497 -20.03 5.98 -19.01
N CYS A 498 -18.90 5.33 -19.18
CA CYS A 498 -18.53 4.64 -20.43
C CYS A 498 -18.82 3.13 -20.42
N GLY A 499 -19.17 2.55 -19.26
CA GLY A 499 -19.36 1.11 -19.13
C GLY A 499 -18.04 0.33 -18.95
N SER A 500 -18.12 -1.01 -19.02
CA SER A 500 -16.95 -1.86 -18.81
C SER A 500 -16.92 -3.08 -19.74
N GLY A 501 -15.72 -3.56 -20.05
CA GLY A 501 -15.48 -4.75 -20.87
C GLY A 501 -15.97 -4.55 -22.32
N LYS A 502 -16.70 -5.52 -22.88
CA LYS A 502 -17.19 -5.47 -24.28
C LYS A 502 -18.29 -4.42 -24.54
N LYS A 503 -18.80 -3.78 -23.50
CA LYS A 503 -19.87 -2.77 -23.59
C LYS A 503 -19.32 -1.36 -23.35
N THR A 504 -18.01 -1.19 -23.28
CA THR A 504 -17.40 0.15 -23.13
C THR A 504 -17.62 0.94 -24.40
N ILE A 505 -18.17 2.16 -24.25
CA ILE A 505 -18.31 3.13 -25.32
C ILE A 505 -17.21 4.20 -25.21
N PRO A 506 -16.75 4.78 -26.33
CA PRO A 506 -15.84 5.94 -26.29
C PRO A 506 -16.49 7.13 -25.55
N PHE A 507 -15.71 7.94 -24.85
CA PHE A 507 -16.24 9.10 -24.11
C PHE A 507 -16.97 10.08 -25.02
N GLY A 508 -16.53 10.26 -26.26
CA GLY A 508 -17.21 11.09 -27.25
C GLY A 508 -18.61 10.60 -27.68
N GLU A 509 -18.99 9.38 -27.33
CA GLU A 509 -20.34 8.81 -27.58
C GLU A 509 -21.24 8.90 -26.33
N VAL A 510 -20.70 9.35 -25.19
CA VAL A 510 -21.49 9.57 -23.96
C VAL A 510 -22.43 10.76 -24.15
N PRO A 511 -23.72 10.67 -23.74
CA PRO A 511 -24.66 11.80 -23.75
C PRO A 511 -24.10 13.02 -23.01
N LEU A 512 -24.29 14.24 -23.56
CA LEU A 512 -23.67 15.47 -23.05
C LEU A 512 -24.03 15.78 -21.60
N ASP A 513 -25.25 15.48 -21.17
CA ASP A 513 -25.67 15.64 -19.78
C ASP A 513 -24.79 14.79 -18.83
N ARG A 514 -24.60 13.52 -19.15
CA ARG A 514 -23.77 12.61 -18.36
C ARG A 514 -22.27 12.95 -18.45
N ALA A 515 -21.79 13.32 -19.63
CA ALA A 515 -20.42 13.77 -19.82
C ALA A 515 -20.15 15.06 -19.04
N THR A 516 -21.14 15.98 -18.98
CA THR A 516 -21.04 17.21 -18.19
C THR A 516 -20.98 16.92 -16.69
N GLU A 517 -21.85 16.03 -16.19
CA GLU A 517 -21.84 15.63 -14.78
C GLU A 517 -20.47 15.07 -14.35
N TYR A 518 -19.89 14.21 -15.18
CA TYR A 518 -18.58 13.59 -14.92
C TYR A 518 -17.43 14.60 -15.00
N ALA A 519 -17.22 15.20 -16.16
CA ALA A 519 -16.08 16.06 -16.42
C ALA A 519 -16.05 17.34 -15.56
N ALA A 520 -17.20 17.97 -15.32
CA ALA A 520 -17.29 19.14 -14.46
C ALA A 520 -17.08 18.77 -12.97
N GLU A 521 -17.48 17.55 -12.54
CA GLU A 521 -17.17 17.05 -11.22
C GLU A 521 -15.66 16.92 -11.01
N ASP A 522 -14.94 16.34 -11.98
CA ASP A 522 -13.49 16.16 -11.89
C ASP A 522 -12.76 17.51 -11.72
N ALA A 523 -13.19 18.53 -12.46
CA ALA A 523 -12.66 19.88 -12.28
C ALA A 523 -13.03 20.50 -10.91
N GLU A 524 -14.29 20.34 -10.43
CA GLU A 524 -14.69 20.86 -9.11
C GLU A 524 -13.96 20.14 -7.98
N VAL A 525 -13.84 18.81 -8.03
CA VAL A 525 -13.09 18.01 -7.03
C VAL A 525 -11.64 18.47 -7.00
N THR A 526 -11.01 18.66 -8.16
CA THR A 526 -9.64 19.18 -8.26
C THR A 526 -9.52 20.57 -7.61
N TRP A 527 -10.46 21.47 -7.84
CA TRP A 527 -10.50 22.79 -7.19
C TRP A 527 -10.61 22.67 -5.66
N ARG A 528 -11.51 21.80 -5.16
CA ARG A 528 -11.72 21.57 -3.73
C ARG A 528 -10.48 20.96 -3.07
N LEU A 529 -9.86 19.96 -3.70
CA LEU A 529 -8.62 19.35 -3.22
C LEU A 529 -7.50 20.37 -3.11
N HIS A 530 -7.32 21.24 -4.09
CA HIS A 530 -6.33 22.30 -4.02
C HIS A 530 -6.56 23.23 -2.82
N ARG A 531 -7.81 23.62 -2.54
CA ARG A 531 -8.15 24.47 -1.39
C ARG A 531 -7.80 23.81 -0.05
N LEU A 532 -7.81 22.50 0.04
CA LEU A 532 -7.46 21.75 1.23
C LEU A 532 -5.95 21.46 1.31
N LEU A 533 -5.32 21.06 0.22
CA LEU A 533 -3.94 20.61 0.21
C LEU A 533 -2.93 21.77 0.19
N LYS A 534 -3.21 22.84 -0.56
CA LYS A 534 -2.27 23.96 -0.71
C LYS A 534 -1.88 24.62 0.62
N PRO A 535 -2.80 24.94 1.55
CA PRO A 535 -2.44 25.48 2.87
C PRO A 535 -1.61 24.49 3.71
N ARG A 536 -1.92 23.18 3.62
CA ARG A 536 -1.19 22.13 4.35
C ARG A 536 0.30 22.09 3.99
N LEU A 537 0.66 22.41 2.74
CA LEU A 537 2.08 22.46 2.34
C LEU A 537 2.91 23.41 3.23
N SER A 538 2.35 24.55 3.63
CA SER A 538 3.03 25.48 4.52
C SER A 538 2.95 25.05 5.98
N GLU A 539 1.82 24.55 6.42
CA GLU A 539 1.58 24.09 7.78
C GLU A 539 2.45 22.88 8.15
N GLU A 540 2.63 21.94 7.19
CA GLU A 540 3.38 20.70 7.39
C GLU A 540 4.84 20.79 6.88
N GLY A 541 5.28 21.96 6.42
CA GLY A 541 6.67 22.21 6.02
C GLY A 541 7.07 21.66 4.66
N ALA A 542 6.11 21.24 3.82
CA ALA A 542 6.33 20.68 2.48
C ALA A 542 6.44 21.73 1.35
N THR A 543 6.16 23.02 1.65
CA THR A 543 6.19 24.10 0.62
C THR A 543 7.48 24.13 -0.19
N ARG A 544 8.63 23.92 0.45
CA ARG A 544 9.92 24.05 -0.23
C ARG A 544 10.13 22.94 -1.27
N VAL A 545 9.76 21.70 -0.95
CA VAL A 545 9.90 20.58 -1.90
C VAL A 545 8.92 20.77 -3.04
N TYR A 546 7.66 21.06 -2.73
CA TYR A 546 6.64 21.26 -3.75
C TYR A 546 7.00 22.42 -4.69
N GLU A 547 7.24 23.63 -4.19
CA GLU A 547 7.42 24.81 -5.05
C GLU A 547 8.75 24.84 -5.80
N ARG A 548 9.81 24.19 -5.28
CA ARG A 548 11.15 24.27 -5.88
C ARG A 548 11.60 23.01 -6.60
N VAL A 549 10.95 21.88 -6.35
CA VAL A 549 11.32 20.59 -6.93
C VAL A 549 10.16 19.99 -7.72
N ASP A 550 9.08 19.58 -7.04
CA ASP A 550 8.10 18.72 -7.67
C ASP A 550 7.13 19.46 -8.59
N ARG A 551 6.66 20.65 -8.21
CA ARG A 551 5.86 21.50 -9.08
C ARG A 551 6.54 21.88 -10.40
N PRO A 552 7.81 22.38 -10.40
CA PRO A 552 8.55 22.65 -11.63
C PRO A 552 8.88 21.39 -12.44
N LEU A 553 8.93 20.22 -11.78
CA LEU A 553 9.23 18.95 -12.44
C LEU A 553 8.05 18.46 -13.30
N VAL A 554 6.81 18.78 -12.96
CA VAL A 554 5.62 18.37 -13.74
C VAL A 554 5.74 18.72 -15.23
N PRO A 555 5.94 19.98 -15.63
CA PRO A 555 6.07 20.33 -17.04
C PRO A 555 7.34 19.76 -17.69
N VAL A 556 8.43 19.56 -16.94
CA VAL A 556 9.66 18.95 -17.44
C VAL A 556 9.42 17.50 -17.81
N VAL A 557 8.78 16.73 -16.92
CA VAL A 557 8.45 15.33 -17.19
C VAL A 557 7.43 15.20 -18.33
N ALA A 558 6.43 16.08 -18.40
CA ALA A 558 5.52 16.14 -19.53
C ALA A 558 6.26 16.36 -20.85
N GLN A 559 7.27 17.24 -20.86
CA GLN A 559 8.10 17.46 -22.03
C GLN A 559 8.97 16.24 -22.38
N MET A 560 9.53 15.54 -21.39
CA MET A 560 10.27 14.29 -21.59
C MET A 560 9.39 13.22 -22.28
N GLU A 561 8.15 13.06 -21.80
CA GLU A 561 7.19 12.14 -22.42
C GLU A 561 6.86 12.51 -23.88
N ARG A 562 6.62 13.80 -24.15
CA ARG A 562 6.39 14.26 -25.53
C ARG A 562 7.60 14.08 -26.44
N HIS A 563 8.81 14.31 -25.93
CA HIS A 563 10.03 14.04 -26.70
C HIS A 563 10.18 12.56 -27.01
N GLY A 564 9.86 11.69 -26.07
CA GLY A 564 10.05 10.26 -26.19
C GLY A 564 11.51 9.87 -26.45
N ILE A 565 11.74 8.59 -26.63
CA ILE A 565 13.06 8.04 -26.94
C ILE A 565 13.09 7.45 -28.35
N ARG A 566 14.22 7.57 -29.02
CA ARG A 566 14.45 6.90 -30.27
C ARG A 566 14.96 5.49 -30.04
N VAL A 567 14.33 4.51 -30.68
CA VAL A 567 14.78 3.11 -30.69
C VAL A 567 15.12 2.70 -32.15
N ASP A 568 16.13 1.87 -32.29
CA ASP A 568 16.52 1.33 -33.58
C ASP A 568 15.68 0.07 -33.87
N ARG A 569 14.67 0.25 -34.72
CA ARG A 569 13.72 -0.82 -35.06
C ARG A 569 14.38 -2.01 -35.73
N GLU A 570 15.33 -1.77 -36.63
CA GLU A 570 16.01 -2.84 -37.37
C GLU A 570 16.89 -3.67 -36.46
N LYS A 571 17.58 -3.01 -35.52
CA LYS A 571 18.41 -3.66 -34.53
C LYS A 571 17.56 -4.51 -33.56
N LEU A 572 16.41 -3.98 -33.10
CA LEU A 572 15.46 -4.72 -32.24
C LEU A 572 14.85 -5.92 -32.98
N ALA A 573 14.53 -5.75 -34.29
CA ALA A 573 14.02 -6.85 -35.12
C ALA A 573 15.07 -7.95 -35.31
N GLY A 574 16.31 -7.59 -35.53
CA GLY A 574 17.43 -8.53 -35.62
C GLY A 574 17.64 -9.31 -34.33
N LEU A 575 17.65 -8.62 -33.18
CA LEU A 575 17.74 -9.26 -31.86
C LEU A 575 16.53 -10.18 -31.59
N SER A 576 15.31 -9.76 -31.94
CA SER A 576 14.11 -10.59 -31.79
C SER A 576 14.19 -11.87 -32.62
N ALA A 577 14.73 -11.81 -33.83
CA ALA A 577 14.95 -12.98 -34.69
C ALA A 577 15.97 -13.95 -34.07
N THR A 578 17.12 -13.43 -33.62
CA THR A 578 18.13 -14.24 -32.91
C THR A 578 17.56 -14.92 -31.67
N PHE A 579 16.83 -14.19 -30.86
CA PHE A 579 16.17 -14.79 -29.67
C PHE A 579 15.13 -15.84 -30.05
N ALA A 580 14.39 -15.64 -31.15
CA ALA A 580 13.42 -16.64 -31.64
C ALA A 580 14.10 -17.95 -32.03
N GLU A 581 15.24 -17.90 -32.69
CA GLU A 581 16.01 -19.08 -33.07
C GLU A 581 16.56 -19.82 -31.86
N GLU A 582 17.08 -19.09 -30.87
CA GLU A 582 17.58 -19.68 -29.63
C GLU A 582 16.45 -20.28 -28.76
N ILE A 583 15.31 -19.60 -28.67
CA ILE A 583 14.11 -20.10 -27.98
C ILE A 583 13.66 -21.42 -28.62
N ALA A 584 13.56 -21.49 -29.95
CA ALA A 584 13.14 -22.69 -30.65
C ALA A 584 14.10 -23.86 -30.42
N LYS A 585 15.41 -23.59 -30.38
CA LYS A 585 16.43 -24.60 -30.06
C LYS A 585 16.27 -25.12 -28.61
N LEU A 586 16.06 -24.22 -27.64
CA LEU A 586 15.82 -24.59 -26.23
C LEU A 586 14.52 -25.38 -26.10
N GLU A 587 13.46 -25.00 -26.78
CA GLU A 587 12.19 -25.75 -26.81
C GLU A 587 12.38 -27.19 -27.28
N GLY A 588 13.15 -27.38 -28.36
CA GLY A 588 13.52 -28.72 -28.82
C GLY A 588 14.25 -29.55 -27.76
N GLN A 589 15.27 -28.96 -27.12
CA GLN A 589 16.04 -29.61 -26.05
C GLN A 589 15.18 -29.94 -24.82
N ILE A 590 14.32 -29.01 -24.41
CA ILE A 590 13.40 -29.23 -23.27
C ILE A 590 12.42 -30.37 -23.58
N HIS A 591 11.85 -30.39 -24.78
CA HIS A 591 10.92 -31.45 -25.22
C HIS A 591 11.62 -32.81 -25.33
N GLU A 592 12.88 -32.83 -25.77
CA GLU A 592 13.68 -34.05 -25.82
C GLU A 592 13.94 -34.61 -24.41
N ILE A 593 14.36 -33.77 -23.46
CA ILE A 593 14.56 -34.17 -22.05
C ILE A 593 13.25 -34.61 -21.41
N ALA A 594 12.17 -33.90 -21.70
CA ALA A 594 10.83 -34.27 -21.20
C ALA A 594 10.26 -35.53 -21.86
N GLY A 595 10.80 -35.96 -23.02
CA GLY A 595 10.32 -37.11 -23.81
C GLY A 595 8.94 -36.91 -24.43
N GLN A 596 8.47 -35.66 -24.52
CA GLN A 596 7.19 -35.27 -25.17
C GLN A 596 7.11 -33.75 -25.37
N PRO A 597 6.38 -33.29 -26.37
CA PRO A 597 6.05 -31.88 -26.52
C PRO A 597 5.03 -31.45 -25.44
N PHE A 598 5.19 -30.20 -24.95
CA PHE A 598 4.27 -29.55 -24.03
C PHE A 598 4.45 -28.03 -24.08
N THR A 599 3.53 -27.26 -23.51
CA THR A 599 3.65 -25.79 -23.45
C THR A 599 4.54 -25.39 -22.30
N ILE A 600 5.81 -25.03 -22.55
CA ILE A 600 6.83 -24.70 -21.55
C ILE A 600 6.39 -23.51 -20.68
N GLY A 601 5.73 -22.52 -21.30
CA GLY A 601 5.17 -21.36 -20.61
C GLY A 601 3.96 -21.64 -19.71
N SER A 602 3.41 -22.88 -19.73
CA SER A 602 2.31 -23.28 -18.86
C SER A 602 2.83 -23.82 -17.52
N PRO A 603 2.65 -23.12 -16.38
CA PRO A 603 3.11 -23.62 -15.08
C PRO A 603 2.54 -25.00 -14.73
N LYS A 604 1.29 -25.28 -15.18
CA LYS A 604 0.64 -26.56 -14.95
C LYS A 604 1.36 -27.70 -15.68
N GLN A 605 1.56 -27.57 -17.00
CA GLN A 605 2.19 -28.62 -17.79
C GLN A 605 3.66 -28.80 -17.41
N LEU A 606 4.39 -27.71 -17.18
CA LEU A 606 5.77 -27.79 -16.72
C LEU A 606 5.87 -28.48 -15.35
N GLY A 607 4.97 -28.16 -14.42
CA GLY A 607 4.93 -28.82 -13.11
C GLY A 607 4.65 -30.32 -13.21
N GLU A 608 3.71 -30.75 -14.05
CA GLU A 608 3.43 -32.17 -14.33
C GLU A 608 4.66 -32.89 -14.92
N ILE A 609 5.38 -32.23 -15.84
CA ILE A 609 6.64 -32.79 -16.39
C ILE A 609 7.71 -32.92 -15.31
N LEU A 610 7.98 -31.87 -14.53
CA LEU A 610 9.07 -31.86 -13.55
C LEU A 610 8.80 -32.85 -12.40
N PHE A 611 7.60 -32.86 -11.84
CA PHE A 611 7.32 -33.54 -10.57
C PHE A 611 6.63 -34.89 -10.77
N ASP A 612 5.68 -35.00 -11.71
CA ASP A 612 4.95 -36.27 -11.91
C ASP A 612 5.67 -37.20 -12.91
N LYS A 613 6.28 -36.65 -13.97
CA LYS A 613 6.94 -37.49 -15.00
C LYS A 613 8.42 -37.74 -14.72
N LEU A 614 9.20 -36.68 -14.45
CA LEU A 614 10.64 -36.77 -14.19
C LEU A 614 10.97 -37.06 -12.74
N GLY A 615 9.99 -36.97 -11.81
CA GLY A 615 10.11 -37.40 -10.43
C GLY A 615 10.99 -36.52 -9.55
N PHE A 616 11.23 -35.25 -9.90
CA PHE A 616 11.98 -34.34 -9.05
C PHE A 616 11.25 -34.11 -7.71
N LYS A 617 12.01 -34.05 -6.60
CA LYS A 617 11.45 -33.87 -5.27
C LYS A 617 11.13 -32.39 -4.98
N GLY A 618 10.20 -32.14 -4.05
CA GLY A 618 9.94 -30.80 -3.52
C GLY A 618 8.95 -29.97 -4.34
N GLY A 619 8.14 -30.58 -5.19
CA GLY A 619 7.03 -29.90 -5.86
C GLY A 619 5.97 -29.45 -4.87
N LYS A 620 5.78 -28.12 -4.72
CA LYS A 620 4.72 -27.53 -3.90
C LYS A 620 3.50 -27.27 -4.77
N LYS A 621 2.36 -27.86 -4.39
CA LYS A 621 1.07 -27.55 -5.04
C LYS A 621 0.42 -26.33 -4.36
N GLY A 622 0.06 -25.33 -5.15
CA GLY A 622 -0.67 -24.18 -4.68
C GLY A 622 -2.12 -24.50 -4.30
N LYS A 623 -2.87 -23.48 -3.84
CA LYS A 623 -4.30 -23.60 -3.47
C LYS A 623 -5.19 -24.18 -4.57
N THR A 624 -4.79 -24.07 -5.83
CA THR A 624 -5.49 -24.61 -7.02
C THR A 624 -5.10 -26.04 -7.35
N GLY A 625 -4.26 -26.70 -6.54
CA GLY A 625 -3.76 -28.06 -6.80
C GLY A 625 -2.69 -28.15 -7.89
N GLN A 626 -2.24 -27.02 -8.44
CA GLN A 626 -1.18 -26.96 -9.45
C GLN A 626 0.18 -26.79 -8.78
N TYR A 627 1.21 -27.39 -9.36
CA TYR A 627 2.59 -27.19 -8.93
C TYR A 627 3.04 -25.75 -9.18
N SER A 628 3.71 -25.15 -8.21
CA SER A 628 4.48 -23.93 -8.47
C SER A 628 5.73 -24.29 -9.27
N THR A 629 6.02 -23.49 -10.28
CA THR A 629 7.23 -23.55 -11.09
C THR A 629 7.89 -22.18 -11.14
N ASP A 630 7.84 -21.44 -10.02
CA ASP A 630 8.48 -20.14 -9.90
C ASP A 630 10.02 -20.24 -10.05
N GLN A 631 10.64 -19.07 -10.16
CA GLN A 631 12.07 -18.99 -10.40
C GLN A 631 12.87 -19.70 -9.29
N GLY A 632 12.51 -19.51 -8.02
CA GLY A 632 13.23 -20.12 -6.91
C GLY A 632 13.17 -21.66 -6.90
N ILE A 633 12.04 -22.25 -7.35
CA ILE A 633 11.93 -23.71 -7.50
C ILE A 633 12.83 -24.22 -8.63
N LEU A 634 12.83 -23.51 -9.77
CA LEU A 634 13.67 -23.90 -10.90
C LEU A 634 15.16 -23.73 -10.59
N GLU A 635 15.56 -22.64 -9.93
CA GLU A 635 16.95 -22.42 -9.49
C GLU A 635 17.42 -23.49 -8.50
N ARG A 636 16.56 -23.93 -7.58
CA ARG A 636 16.85 -25.03 -6.68
C ARG A 636 17.06 -26.33 -7.45
N LEU A 637 16.16 -26.67 -8.36
CA LEU A 637 16.28 -27.88 -9.20
C LEU A 637 17.53 -27.84 -10.07
N SER A 638 17.89 -26.69 -10.62
CA SER A 638 19.13 -26.42 -11.33
C SER A 638 20.35 -26.72 -10.44
N GLY A 639 20.37 -26.20 -9.21
CA GLY A 639 21.41 -26.48 -8.22
C GLY A 639 21.50 -27.95 -7.81
N GLU A 640 20.41 -28.72 -7.92
CA GLU A 640 20.38 -30.17 -7.73
C GLU A 640 20.81 -30.96 -8.99
N GLY A 641 21.18 -30.27 -10.08
CA GLY A 641 21.68 -30.87 -11.34
C GLY A 641 20.57 -31.23 -12.35
N ALA A 642 19.38 -30.67 -12.21
CA ALA A 642 18.28 -30.89 -13.15
C ALA A 642 18.48 -30.06 -14.44
N VAL A 643 19.10 -30.63 -15.46
CA VAL A 643 19.38 -29.98 -16.76
C VAL A 643 18.14 -29.35 -17.39
N ILE A 644 16.96 -29.94 -17.22
CA ILE A 644 15.71 -29.36 -17.75
C ILE A 644 15.40 -28.03 -17.07
N ALA A 645 15.70 -27.88 -15.76
CA ALA A 645 15.45 -26.63 -15.05
C ALA A 645 16.35 -25.49 -15.55
N ASP A 646 17.63 -25.79 -15.86
CA ASP A 646 18.56 -24.83 -16.47
C ASP A 646 18.00 -24.33 -17.80
N LYS A 647 17.60 -25.27 -18.65
CA LYS A 647 17.05 -24.96 -19.97
C LYS A 647 15.75 -24.15 -19.91
N VAL A 648 14.89 -24.44 -18.94
CA VAL A 648 13.64 -23.70 -18.73
C VAL A 648 13.93 -22.28 -18.21
N LEU A 649 14.91 -22.09 -17.33
CA LEU A 649 15.34 -20.76 -16.87
C LEU A 649 15.88 -19.92 -18.02
N GLU A 650 16.76 -20.51 -18.85
CA GLU A 650 17.33 -19.88 -20.05
C GLU A 650 16.21 -19.51 -21.06
N TRP A 651 15.29 -20.44 -21.32
CA TRP A 651 14.14 -20.22 -22.18
C TRP A 651 13.24 -19.07 -21.67
N ARG A 652 12.96 -19.02 -20.36
CA ARG A 652 12.16 -17.93 -19.75
C ARG A 652 12.84 -16.58 -19.90
N GLN A 653 14.16 -16.53 -19.69
CA GLN A 653 14.92 -15.29 -19.82
C GLN A 653 14.85 -14.77 -21.26
N LEU A 654 15.15 -15.61 -22.26
CA LEU A 654 15.09 -15.22 -23.67
C LEU A 654 13.67 -14.86 -24.12
N SER A 655 12.65 -15.63 -23.69
CA SER A 655 11.25 -15.34 -23.99
C SER A 655 10.81 -13.99 -23.43
N LYS A 656 11.24 -13.65 -22.20
CA LYS A 656 10.98 -12.34 -21.59
C LYS A 656 11.70 -11.22 -22.33
N LEU A 657 12.98 -11.41 -22.66
CA LEU A 657 13.76 -10.43 -23.45
C LEU A 657 13.11 -10.15 -24.79
N ARG A 658 12.68 -11.21 -25.47
CA ARG A 658 12.01 -11.09 -26.77
C ARG A 658 10.67 -10.38 -26.66
N SER A 659 9.75 -10.88 -25.85
CA SER A 659 8.37 -10.37 -25.79
C SER A 659 8.28 -8.98 -25.14
N THR A 660 8.99 -8.78 -24.02
CA THR A 660 8.85 -7.55 -23.20
C THR A 660 9.68 -6.39 -23.73
N TYR A 661 10.84 -6.68 -24.32
CA TYR A 661 11.75 -5.61 -24.75
C TYR A 661 11.88 -5.53 -26.28
N THR A 662 12.26 -6.58 -26.98
CA THR A 662 12.49 -6.42 -28.42
C THR A 662 11.19 -6.27 -29.22
N GLU A 663 10.15 -7.04 -28.95
CA GLU A 663 8.87 -6.95 -29.66
C GLU A 663 8.01 -5.79 -29.17
N ALA A 664 7.84 -5.67 -27.84
CA ALA A 664 6.98 -4.64 -27.26
C ALA A 664 7.48 -3.22 -27.56
N LEU A 665 8.81 -2.97 -27.52
CA LEU A 665 9.37 -1.66 -27.87
C LEU A 665 9.16 -1.33 -29.35
N GLN A 666 9.25 -2.30 -30.26
CA GLN A 666 8.94 -2.07 -31.67
C GLN A 666 7.46 -1.71 -31.89
N ALA A 667 6.57 -2.39 -31.17
CA ALA A 667 5.13 -2.12 -31.21
C ALA A 667 4.77 -0.76 -30.59
N ALA A 668 5.54 -0.30 -29.60
CA ALA A 668 5.35 0.98 -28.93
C ALA A 668 5.86 2.18 -29.71
N ILE A 669 6.52 1.99 -30.87
CA ILE A 669 6.96 3.12 -31.70
C ILE A 669 5.73 3.84 -32.25
N ASN A 670 5.54 5.09 -31.83
CA ASN A 670 4.47 5.94 -32.33
C ASN A 670 4.70 6.22 -33.82
N PRO A 671 3.73 5.96 -34.71
CA PRO A 671 3.89 6.08 -36.17
C PRO A 671 4.09 7.53 -36.64
N HIS A 672 3.65 8.53 -35.86
CA HIS A 672 3.75 9.94 -36.21
C HIS A 672 5.10 10.56 -35.81
N THR A 673 5.64 10.14 -34.66
CA THR A 673 6.89 10.68 -34.11
C THR A 673 8.10 9.82 -34.43
N GLY A 674 7.90 8.53 -34.72
CA GLY A 674 8.95 7.54 -34.86
C GLY A 674 9.70 7.23 -33.56
N ARG A 675 9.09 7.58 -32.41
CA ARG A 675 9.68 7.44 -31.06
C ARG A 675 8.77 6.63 -30.16
N VAL A 676 9.34 6.11 -29.08
CA VAL A 676 8.60 5.48 -27.98
C VAL A 676 8.35 6.52 -26.91
N HIS A 677 7.09 6.66 -26.52
CA HIS A 677 6.64 7.56 -25.48
C HIS A 677 6.17 6.74 -24.29
N THR A 678 6.87 6.82 -23.17
CA THR A 678 6.46 6.19 -21.91
C THR A 678 5.74 7.20 -21.05
N SER A 679 4.96 6.74 -20.08
CA SER A 679 4.44 7.57 -19.01
C SER A 679 5.32 7.48 -17.77
N TYR A 680 5.77 8.61 -17.24
CA TYR A 680 6.53 8.70 -16.00
C TYR A 680 5.60 9.11 -14.85
N SER A 681 5.51 8.31 -13.80
CA SER A 681 4.79 8.69 -12.59
C SER A 681 5.71 9.43 -11.63
N LEU A 682 5.27 10.61 -11.20
CA LEU A 682 5.92 11.43 -10.16
C LEU A 682 5.63 10.90 -8.75
N VAL A 683 4.52 10.15 -8.60
CA VAL A 683 3.99 9.69 -7.31
C VAL A 683 4.06 8.16 -7.16
N GLY A 684 4.65 7.46 -8.13
CA GLY A 684 4.67 6.00 -8.16
C GLY A 684 5.61 5.33 -7.16
N ALA A 685 6.55 6.07 -6.59
CA ALA A 685 7.52 5.54 -5.63
C ALA A 685 7.65 6.46 -4.42
N GLN A 686 7.42 5.92 -3.22
CA GLN A 686 7.51 6.66 -1.94
C GLN A 686 8.89 7.30 -1.69
N THR A 687 9.91 6.88 -2.42
CA THR A 687 11.27 7.42 -2.34
C THR A 687 11.48 8.70 -3.16
N GLY A 688 10.45 9.21 -3.86
CA GLY A 688 10.55 10.33 -4.78
C GLY A 688 11.24 10.02 -6.11
N ARG A 689 11.47 8.72 -6.42
CA ARG A 689 11.95 8.31 -7.75
C ARG A 689 10.78 8.28 -8.74
N LEU A 690 11.06 8.61 -10.00
CA LEU A 690 10.10 8.37 -11.07
C LEU A 690 9.92 6.87 -11.30
N SER A 691 8.74 6.45 -11.67
CA SER A 691 8.50 5.13 -12.27
C SER A 691 8.04 5.29 -13.72
N SER A 692 8.31 4.28 -14.54
CA SER A 692 8.01 4.30 -15.98
C SER A 692 7.06 3.15 -16.32
N THR A 693 5.99 3.47 -17.06
CA THR A 693 4.99 2.50 -17.51
C THR A 693 4.59 2.75 -18.97
N GLU A 694 4.20 1.71 -19.64
CA GLU A 694 3.62 1.70 -21.00
C GLU A 694 4.47 2.41 -22.06
N PRO A 695 5.68 1.91 -22.37
CA PRO A 695 6.35 0.73 -21.82
C PRO A 695 7.25 1.09 -20.62
N ASN A 696 7.55 0.10 -19.75
CA ASN A 696 8.51 0.30 -18.68
C ASN A 696 9.93 0.36 -19.23
N LEU A 697 10.52 1.55 -19.23
CA LEU A 697 11.88 1.81 -19.73
C LEU A 697 12.95 1.72 -18.63
N GLN A 698 12.57 1.58 -17.35
CA GLN A 698 13.53 1.51 -16.24
C GLN A 698 14.11 0.10 -16.04
N ASN A 699 13.39 -0.93 -16.48
CA ASN A 699 13.78 -2.33 -16.27
C ASN A 699 14.39 -2.98 -17.51
N ILE A 700 14.90 -2.19 -18.44
CA ILE A 700 15.60 -2.72 -19.62
C ILE A 700 16.88 -3.40 -19.14
N PRO A 701 17.09 -4.69 -19.45
CA PRO A 701 18.31 -5.40 -19.07
C PRO A 701 19.55 -4.80 -19.74
N ILE A 702 20.67 -4.80 -19.01
CA ILE A 702 21.98 -4.35 -19.49
C ILE A 702 22.62 -5.48 -20.29
#